data_795349f5a63b121a3e1f08fbfb87939c
#
_entry.id   795349f5a63b121a3e1f08fbfb87939c
#
_cell.length_a   1.000
_cell.length_b   1.000
_cell.length_c   1.000
_cell.angle_alpha   90.00
_cell.angle_beta   90.00
_cell.angle_gamma   90.00
#
_symmetry.space_group_name_H-M   'P 1'
#
loop_
_entity.id
_entity.type
_entity.pdbx_description
1 polymer ?
#
loop_
_entity_poly.entity_id
_entity_poly.type
_entity_poly.pdbx_seq_one_letter_code
_entity_poly.pdbx_strand_id
1 'polypeptide(L)'
;MHSIDISVVVPTRNERENVGPLIERLSAALPVGESQVIFVDDSSDDTARVIASIAENSSIPVLVLHREPGERVGGLGGAVVAGLRLAEGRVAVVMDGDLQHPPETIAELVQPIDRGDADVVVASRYRGNGEAVGLASRSRVGVSHAATLLAKSAFPRRLQDVSDPMSGFFALRREAVDLDSLHPVGFKILLEAVARCRLRVAEIGFTFAPRHSGESKADLREGLRFATHLTRLRVGTLLTPRQQRAAGFAAVGATGLVVNTIAFWMLLRFGHLPYLLAAVCSTQISTTWNFVGMELFVFSGRKTGGLWSRYWRFCLLNNTVMLARLPLLALMVEVLHTPKTLANVITLVAVFLVRFGVSDRFIYEGEKNMAHAEAAPTQVGPIKVAVEDSGQELQSLDLALGTPFRHYYDLHGIVTIGSDVVLPELAYFRKPKGVVDTTGPDIAIRVGKVGRPRWRTRLVRSTDGRTIRWEEQMGSGSANFAIHFGSQILVTTSKALARSPHVLYTNVVEALLRFVFVDRGYMLLHAACMDVDGRGVVLSARTDTGKTGTVLKLLRTSQGRFLSDDMTIIDSSGVARSFPKPLTISQHTLRAINAGDLSRREWAWLRVQSRLHSKEGRGFAMKLADHNVPIMTINGWTQRIIPPPKYHVQRLVTCELGSTTTIDQLYIIERGVPHHSMVPQSQAIVELLENTEDAYGFPPYRYLAQALSVGGLTYDELRERERLILVSAMESVQIHRLGSDDFTWAEQITAAIAPVTVTSDVPYLDVPDADANGRDYFGMEKSISEKDPLSGSDA
;
A
#
# COMPACT_ATOMS: atom_id res chain seq x y z
N MET A 1 32.89 10.89 20.64
CA MET A 1 31.47 10.98 21.00
C MET A 1 31.22 9.97 22.10
N HIS A 2 30.88 10.39 23.32
CA HIS A 2 30.50 9.47 24.37
C HIS A 2 29.15 8.86 23.97
N SER A 3 29.04 7.55 24.03
CA SER A 3 27.76 6.87 23.75
C SER A 3 26.83 7.07 24.94
N ILE A 4 25.58 7.45 24.69
CA ILE A 4 24.55 7.51 25.72
C ILE A 4 24.33 6.10 26.27
N ASP A 5 24.44 5.92 27.59
CA ASP A 5 24.19 4.64 28.27
C ASP A 5 22.79 4.57 28.90
N ILE A 6 22.33 5.71 29.47
CA ILE A 6 21.03 5.79 30.13
C ILE A 6 20.11 6.78 29.43
N SER A 7 18.89 6.37 29.09
CA SER A 7 17.83 7.25 28.61
C SER A 7 16.65 7.24 29.58
N VAL A 8 16.29 8.40 30.11
CA VAL A 8 15.14 8.54 31.00
C VAL A 8 13.94 9.05 30.21
N VAL A 9 12.87 8.26 30.15
CA VAL A 9 11.62 8.59 29.46
C VAL A 9 10.58 9.09 30.46
N VAL A 10 10.13 10.31 30.27
CA VAL A 10 9.19 11.00 31.16
C VAL A 10 7.93 11.38 30.34
N PRO A 11 6.83 10.65 30.45
CA PRO A 11 5.56 11.09 29.87
C PRO A 11 4.97 12.22 30.69
N THR A 12 4.56 13.32 30.05
CA THR A 12 3.96 14.48 30.69
C THR A 12 2.59 14.83 30.15
N ARG A 13 1.72 15.36 30.99
CA ARG A 13 0.44 15.91 30.60
C ARG A 13 -0.06 16.98 31.55
N ASN A 14 0.13 18.27 31.22
CA ASN A 14 -0.17 19.43 32.02
C ASN A 14 0.60 19.41 33.37
N GLU A 15 1.92 19.23 33.26
CA GLU A 15 2.84 19.10 34.41
C GLU A 15 3.85 20.28 34.48
N ARG A 16 3.47 21.43 33.95
CA ARG A 16 4.30 22.62 33.82
C ARG A 16 5.10 22.93 35.08
N GLU A 17 4.46 22.87 36.26
CA GLU A 17 5.08 23.24 37.53
C GLU A 17 6.10 22.22 38.03
N ASN A 18 6.00 20.98 37.57
CA ASN A 18 6.84 19.87 37.98
C ASN A 18 8.12 19.74 37.13
N VAL A 19 8.14 20.31 35.92
CA VAL A 19 9.22 20.14 34.93
C VAL A 19 10.55 20.67 35.47
N GLY A 20 10.61 21.90 35.98
CA GLY A 20 11.85 22.52 36.45
C GLY A 20 12.52 21.73 37.59
N PRO A 21 11.82 21.49 38.70
CA PRO A 21 12.34 20.67 39.78
C PRO A 21 12.74 19.26 39.35
N LEU A 22 12.03 18.67 38.42
CA LEU A 22 12.35 17.32 37.94
C LEU A 22 13.65 17.29 37.13
N ILE A 23 13.85 18.23 36.18
CA ILE A 23 15.09 18.32 35.40
C ILE A 23 16.29 18.60 36.29
N GLU A 24 16.14 19.46 37.29
CA GLU A 24 17.20 19.75 38.27
C GLU A 24 17.61 18.49 39.04
N ARG A 25 16.66 17.72 39.56
CA ARG A 25 16.94 16.48 40.28
C ARG A 25 17.50 15.39 39.37
N LEU A 26 17.01 15.27 38.14
CA LEU A 26 17.56 14.35 37.16
C LEU A 26 19.00 14.71 36.80
N SER A 27 19.29 16.00 36.63
CA SER A 27 20.65 16.49 36.33
C SER A 27 21.64 16.23 37.48
N ALA A 28 21.16 16.18 38.72
CA ALA A 28 21.95 15.84 39.86
C ALA A 28 22.16 14.33 40.06
N ALA A 29 21.17 13.51 39.62
CA ALA A 29 21.16 12.05 39.82
C ALA A 29 21.83 11.24 38.67
N LEU A 30 21.96 11.82 37.49
CA LEU A 30 22.41 11.13 36.30
C LEU A 30 23.87 11.47 35.92
N PRO A 31 24.66 10.52 35.41
CA PRO A 31 26.00 10.79 34.90
C PRO A 31 25.97 11.70 33.67
N VAL A 32 26.68 12.82 33.75
CA VAL A 32 26.81 13.83 32.71
C VAL A 32 27.61 13.26 31.54
N GLY A 33 27.10 13.43 30.30
CA GLY A 33 27.74 12.95 29.08
C GLY A 33 27.42 11.50 28.70
N GLU A 34 26.80 10.71 29.61
CA GLU A 34 26.37 9.33 29.37
C GLU A 34 24.86 9.14 29.47
N SER A 35 24.13 10.22 29.74
CA SER A 35 22.68 10.17 29.97
C SER A 35 21.93 11.19 29.14
N GLN A 36 20.67 10.89 28.82
CA GLN A 36 19.70 11.81 28.22
C GLN A 36 18.32 11.68 28.87
N VAL A 37 17.53 12.73 28.80
CA VAL A 37 16.15 12.78 29.29
C VAL A 37 15.23 13.06 28.10
N ILE A 38 14.17 12.28 27.96
CA ILE A 38 13.20 12.35 26.85
C ILE A 38 11.83 12.61 27.46
N PHE A 39 11.34 13.83 27.32
CA PHE A 39 9.97 14.16 27.64
C PHE A 39 9.06 13.84 26.46
N VAL A 40 7.98 13.07 26.72
CA VAL A 40 6.93 12.86 25.75
C VAL A 40 5.67 13.53 26.24
N ASP A 41 5.36 14.66 25.63
CA ASP A 41 4.37 15.59 26.14
C ASP A 41 3.03 15.49 25.40
N ASP A 42 1.96 15.20 26.17
CA ASP A 42 0.56 15.15 25.73
C ASP A 42 -0.27 16.34 26.25
N SER A 43 0.40 17.42 26.65
CA SER A 43 -0.23 18.57 27.28
C SER A 43 -1.08 19.40 26.31
N SER A 44 -2.03 20.12 26.90
CA SER A 44 -2.81 21.15 26.19
C SER A 44 -2.45 22.57 26.68
N ASP A 45 -1.53 22.65 27.62
CA ASP A 45 -0.97 23.90 28.16
C ASP A 45 0.44 24.16 27.60
N ASP A 46 1.19 25.06 28.21
CA ASP A 46 2.54 25.45 27.79
C ASP A 46 3.68 24.55 28.33
N THR A 47 3.36 23.35 28.84
CA THR A 47 4.36 22.41 29.41
C THR A 47 5.50 22.12 28.43
N ALA A 48 5.21 21.82 27.17
CA ALA A 48 6.24 21.54 26.14
C ALA A 48 7.21 22.72 25.93
N ARG A 49 6.69 23.94 25.95
CA ARG A 49 7.48 25.17 25.81
C ARG A 49 8.39 25.38 27.02
N VAL A 50 7.89 25.09 28.21
CA VAL A 50 8.68 25.17 29.45
C VAL A 50 9.81 24.15 29.44
N ILE A 51 9.54 22.90 29.03
CA ILE A 51 10.58 21.87 28.87
C ILE A 51 11.68 22.35 27.92
N ALA A 52 11.30 22.86 26.74
CA ALA A 52 12.26 23.31 25.73
C ALA A 52 13.14 24.47 26.26
N SER A 53 12.54 25.43 26.97
CA SER A 53 13.28 26.55 27.57
C SER A 53 14.29 26.12 28.63
N ILE A 54 13.95 25.13 29.46
CA ILE A 54 14.87 24.63 30.51
C ILE A 54 15.93 23.72 29.87
N ALA A 55 15.61 22.99 28.82
CA ALA A 55 16.52 22.12 28.09
C ALA A 55 17.78 22.85 27.60
N GLU A 56 17.64 24.12 27.15
CA GLU A 56 18.76 24.95 26.65
C GLU A 56 19.87 25.16 27.69
N ASN A 57 19.55 25.13 28.99
CA ASN A 57 20.47 25.36 30.07
C ASN A 57 20.76 24.11 30.91
N SER A 58 20.31 22.96 30.50
CA SER A 58 20.50 21.70 31.22
C SER A 58 21.91 21.14 31.02
N SER A 59 22.49 20.56 32.07
CA SER A 59 23.79 19.88 32.04
C SER A 59 23.75 18.53 31.33
N ILE A 60 22.55 17.96 31.11
CA ILE A 60 22.30 16.71 30.40
C ILE A 60 21.41 17.00 29.20
N PRO A 61 21.56 16.27 28.08
CA PRO A 61 20.68 16.39 26.92
C PRO A 61 19.22 16.14 27.29
N VAL A 62 18.35 17.11 27.03
CA VAL A 62 16.90 17.00 27.22
C VAL A 62 16.20 17.11 25.88
N LEU A 63 15.46 16.10 25.51
CA LEU A 63 14.64 16.06 24.30
C LEU A 63 13.17 16.22 24.68
N VAL A 64 12.40 16.94 23.86
CA VAL A 64 10.95 17.02 24.00
C VAL A 64 10.26 16.56 22.72
N LEU A 65 9.36 15.59 22.86
CA LEU A 65 8.44 15.17 21.81
C LEU A 65 7.02 15.57 22.21
N HIS A 66 6.53 16.67 21.66
CA HIS A 66 5.12 17.04 21.84
C HIS A 66 4.26 16.27 20.84
N ARG A 67 3.18 15.61 21.32
CA ARG A 67 2.24 14.86 20.47
C ARG A 67 0.93 15.64 20.35
N GLU A 68 0.54 15.94 19.12
CA GLU A 68 -0.74 16.58 18.84
C GLU A 68 -1.94 15.71 19.23
N PRO A 69 -3.16 16.26 19.46
CA PRO A 69 -4.32 15.47 19.89
C PRO A 69 -4.63 14.25 19.03
N GLY A 70 -4.36 14.29 17.71
CA GLY A 70 -4.53 13.17 16.78
C GLY A 70 -3.47 12.08 16.92
N GLU A 71 -2.30 12.39 17.50
CA GLU A 71 -1.16 11.50 17.66
C GLU A 71 -1.09 10.80 19.02
N ARG A 72 -1.94 11.20 19.97
CA ARG A 72 -1.99 10.67 21.35
C ARG A 72 -2.58 9.26 21.44
N VAL A 73 -2.31 8.44 20.43
CA VAL A 73 -2.77 7.05 20.40
C VAL A 73 -2.10 6.26 21.53
N GLY A 74 -2.89 5.45 22.25
CA GLY A 74 -2.40 4.63 23.36
C GLY A 74 -2.28 5.38 24.70
N GLY A 75 -2.56 6.68 24.75
CA GLY A 75 -2.47 7.48 25.95
C GLY A 75 -1.07 7.48 26.57
N LEU A 76 -0.96 7.41 27.91
CA LEU A 76 0.32 7.42 28.62
C LEU A 76 1.24 6.26 28.19
N GLY A 77 0.71 5.05 28.00
CA GLY A 77 1.51 3.93 27.50
C GLY A 77 2.03 4.18 26.08
N GLY A 78 1.25 4.86 25.24
CA GLY A 78 1.69 5.29 23.91
C GLY A 78 2.80 6.35 23.96
N ALA A 79 2.75 7.26 24.94
CA ALA A 79 3.81 8.23 25.19
C ALA A 79 5.12 7.52 25.60
N VAL A 80 5.04 6.57 26.51
CA VAL A 80 6.21 5.77 26.91
C VAL A 80 6.83 5.03 25.75
N VAL A 81 6.04 4.34 24.91
CA VAL A 81 6.57 3.63 23.72
C VAL A 81 7.21 4.61 22.73
N ALA A 82 6.64 5.80 22.53
CA ALA A 82 7.23 6.83 21.69
C ALA A 82 8.59 7.29 22.23
N GLY A 83 8.70 7.52 23.53
CA GLY A 83 9.96 7.86 24.20
C GLY A 83 10.99 6.74 24.12
N LEU A 84 10.60 5.49 24.35
CA LEU A 84 11.48 4.32 24.22
C LEU A 84 12.03 4.13 22.79
N ARG A 85 11.31 4.56 21.78
CA ARG A 85 11.80 4.56 20.38
C ARG A 85 12.85 5.62 20.12
N LEU A 86 12.78 6.76 20.82
CA LEU A 86 13.77 7.85 20.75
C LEU A 86 14.97 7.61 21.67
N ALA A 87 14.85 6.69 22.62
CA ALA A 87 15.92 6.38 23.56
C ALA A 87 17.14 5.79 22.83
N GLU A 88 18.32 6.37 23.04
CA GLU A 88 19.59 5.90 22.47
C GLU A 88 20.36 5.03 23.47
N GLY A 89 20.12 5.19 24.76
CA GLY A 89 20.77 4.46 25.81
C GLY A 89 20.52 2.96 25.80
N ARG A 90 21.51 2.21 26.25
CA ARG A 90 21.42 0.76 26.44
C ARG A 90 20.36 0.41 27.50
N VAL A 91 20.25 1.26 28.53
CA VAL A 91 19.23 1.17 29.57
C VAL A 91 18.24 2.32 29.40
N ALA A 92 16.96 1.98 29.34
CA ALA A 92 15.88 2.98 29.36
C ALA A 92 15.15 2.92 30.69
N VAL A 93 15.03 4.08 31.36
CA VAL A 93 14.29 4.27 32.61
C VAL A 93 13.00 5.00 32.31
N VAL A 94 11.87 4.46 32.76
CA VAL A 94 10.57 5.12 32.66
C VAL A 94 10.16 5.63 34.04
N MET A 95 9.73 6.89 34.12
CA MET A 95 9.21 7.48 35.34
C MET A 95 8.16 8.56 35.08
N ASP A 96 7.23 8.77 36.01
CA ASP A 96 6.20 9.81 35.86
C ASP A 96 6.81 11.22 36.16
N GLY A 97 6.21 12.26 35.56
CA GLY A 97 6.67 13.64 35.65
C GLY A 97 6.21 14.42 36.91
N ASP A 98 5.49 13.78 37.84
CA ASP A 98 4.83 14.43 38.99
C ASP A 98 5.66 14.44 40.31
N LEU A 99 6.95 14.10 40.19
CA LEU A 99 7.91 14.03 41.31
C LEU A 99 7.60 12.97 42.38
N GLN A 100 6.65 12.08 42.15
CA GLN A 100 6.37 10.95 43.05
C GLN A 100 7.42 9.84 42.97
N HIS A 101 8.14 9.78 41.86
CA HIS A 101 9.25 8.87 41.61
C HIS A 101 10.58 9.58 41.85
N PRO A 102 11.38 9.20 42.88
CA PRO A 102 12.65 9.87 43.18
C PRO A 102 13.72 9.53 42.12
N PRO A 103 14.27 10.55 41.43
CA PRO A 103 15.34 10.32 40.44
C PRO A 103 16.59 9.66 41.01
N GLU A 104 16.84 9.83 42.27
CA GLU A 104 18.00 9.28 43.02
C GLU A 104 17.99 7.73 43.00
N THR A 105 16.84 7.11 42.87
CA THR A 105 16.68 5.66 42.81
C THR A 105 17.12 5.07 41.42
N ILE A 106 17.36 5.91 40.40
CA ILE A 106 17.72 5.46 39.07
C ILE A 106 19.00 4.61 39.07
N ALA A 107 20.01 5.01 39.84
CA ALA A 107 21.26 4.25 39.94
C ALA A 107 21.04 2.82 40.48
N GLU A 108 20.14 2.64 41.46
CA GLU A 108 19.78 1.33 42.01
C GLU A 108 18.97 0.51 41.01
N LEU A 109 18.14 1.14 40.19
CA LEU A 109 17.39 0.46 39.13
C LEU A 109 18.28 -0.04 38.01
N VAL A 110 19.31 0.68 37.64
CA VAL A 110 20.24 0.34 36.55
C VAL A 110 21.20 -0.79 36.95
N GLN A 111 21.65 -0.82 38.20
CA GLN A 111 22.68 -1.75 38.69
C GLN A 111 22.42 -3.24 38.41
N PRO A 112 21.22 -3.82 38.60
CA PRO A 112 20.99 -5.24 38.28
C PRO A 112 21.03 -5.51 36.77
N ILE A 113 20.71 -4.51 35.93
CA ILE A 113 20.81 -4.64 34.45
C ILE A 113 22.30 -4.63 34.06
N ASP A 114 23.12 -3.79 34.68
CA ASP A 114 24.56 -3.72 34.41
C ASP A 114 25.28 -5.01 34.77
N ARG A 115 24.88 -5.62 35.90
CA ARG A 115 25.40 -6.94 36.30
C ARG A 115 24.91 -8.09 35.38
N GLY A 116 23.95 -7.83 34.53
CA GLY A 116 23.34 -8.88 33.70
C GLY A 116 22.37 -9.80 34.45
N ASP A 117 21.96 -9.43 35.67
CA ASP A 117 21.06 -10.23 36.52
C ASP A 117 19.59 -10.09 36.07
N ALA A 118 19.22 -8.95 35.52
CA ALA A 118 17.86 -8.63 35.09
C ALA A 118 17.81 -7.98 33.69
N ASP A 119 16.68 -8.14 33.03
CA ASP A 119 16.33 -7.45 31.79
C ASP A 119 15.40 -6.24 32.07
N VAL A 120 14.65 -6.32 33.17
CA VAL A 120 13.79 -5.25 33.70
C VAL A 120 13.93 -5.20 35.21
N VAL A 121 14.07 -4.01 35.76
CA VAL A 121 14.08 -3.75 37.21
C VAL A 121 12.91 -2.81 37.54
N VAL A 122 12.07 -3.25 38.46
CA VAL A 122 10.86 -2.54 38.86
C VAL A 122 11.07 -1.88 40.21
N ALA A 123 10.84 -0.57 40.31
CA ALA A 123 10.69 0.10 41.57
C ALA A 123 9.34 -0.26 42.20
N SER A 124 9.36 -1.07 43.24
CA SER A 124 8.17 -1.64 43.87
C SER A 124 7.84 -0.90 45.17
N ARG A 125 6.56 -0.55 45.31
CA ARG A 125 6.03 0.03 46.54
C ARG A 125 5.76 -1.00 47.64
N TYR A 126 5.90 -2.27 47.31
CA TYR A 126 5.49 -3.41 48.15
C TYR A 126 6.62 -4.37 48.51
N ARG A 127 7.86 -4.07 48.13
CA ARG A 127 9.03 -4.91 48.41
C ARG A 127 10.10 -4.21 49.26
N GLY A 128 10.70 -4.93 50.19
CA GLY A 128 11.76 -4.42 51.07
C GLY A 128 11.31 -3.22 51.90
N ASN A 129 12.06 -2.13 51.80
CA ASN A 129 11.74 -0.86 52.48
C ASN A 129 10.79 0.03 51.67
N GLY A 130 10.06 -0.53 50.68
CA GLY A 130 9.12 0.21 49.86
C GLY A 130 7.89 0.66 50.64
N GLU A 131 7.56 1.96 50.55
CA GLU A 131 6.42 2.56 51.22
C GLU A 131 5.51 3.27 50.24
N ALA A 132 4.20 3.05 50.37
CA ALA A 132 3.15 3.65 49.56
C ALA A 132 2.56 4.91 50.17
N VAL A 133 3.37 5.78 50.77
CA VAL A 133 2.93 6.99 51.52
C VAL A 133 2.15 7.96 50.65
N GLY A 134 2.49 8.04 49.36
CA GLY A 134 1.77 8.88 48.40
C GLY A 134 0.39 8.38 47.93
N LEU A 135 -0.07 7.18 48.37
CA LEU A 135 -1.43 6.70 48.10
C LEU A 135 -2.40 7.25 49.18
N ALA A 136 -3.00 8.39 48.91
CA ALA A 136 -3.78 9.20 49.86
C ALA A 136 -5.05 8.53 50.45
N SER A 137 -5.39 7.24 50.13
CA SER A 137 -6.61 6.59 50.63
C SER A 137 -6.47 5.06 50.70
N ARG A 138 -6.99 4.46 51.82
CA ARG A 138 -7.08 3.00 52.00
C ARG A 138 -7.83 2.28 50.88
N SER A 139 -8.82 2.93 50.28
CA SER A 139 -9.57 2.40 49.15
C SER A 139 -8.69 2.25 47.89
N ARG A 140 -7.76 3.15 47.65
CA ARG A 140 -6.81 3.08 46.52
C ARG A 140 -5.80 1.96 46.70
N VAL A 141 -5.34 1.72 47.88
CA VAL A 141 -4.47 0.58 48.24
C VAL A 141 -5.22 -0.72 47.93
N GLY A 142 -6.48 -0.84 48.33
CA GLY A 142 -7.31 -2.00 48.04
C GLY A 142 -7.52 -2.24 46.53
N VAL A 143 -7.79 -1.19 45.76
CA VAL A 143 -7.94 -1.26 44.29
C VAL A 143 -6.62 -1.67 43.62
N SER A 144 -5.47 -1.16 44.08
CA SER A 144 -4.15 -1.53 43.57
C SER A 144 -3.82 -3.00 43.82
N HIS A 145 -4.12 -3.50 45.03
CA HIS A 145 -3.95 -4.93 45.33
C HIS A 145 -4.87 -5.85 44.53
N ALA A 146 -6.14 -5.46 44.35
CA ALA A 146 -7.09 -6.20 43.53
C ALA A 146 -6.63 -6.27 42.06
N ALA A 147 -6.14 -5.14 41.51
CA ALA A 147 -5.60 -5.09 40.17
C ALA A 147 -4.35 -5.98 40.02
N THR A 148 -3.45 -5.96 41.00
CA THR A 148 -2.28 -6.83 41.04
C THR A 148 -2.67 -8.31 41.10
N LEU A 149 -3.62 -8.67 41.95
CA LEU A 149 -4.12 -10.05 42.06
C LEU A 149 -4.76 -10.53 40.74
N LEU A 150 -5.56 -9.70 40.09
CA LEU A 150 -6.13 -9.98 38.77
C LEU A 150 -5.06 -10.17 37.70
N ALA A 151 -4.01 -9.31 37.69
CA ALA A 151 -2.90 -9.43 36.77
C ALA A 151 -2.12 -10.72 36.99
N LYS A 152 -1.81 -11.08 38.24
CA LYS A 152 -1.12 -12.34 38.61
C LYS A 152 -1.95 -13.56 38.24
N SER A 153 -3.26 -13.54 38.46
CA SER A 153 -4.14 -14.65 38.04
C SER A 153 -4.24 -14.80 36.53
N ALA A 154 -4.15 -13.68 35.78
CA ALA A 154 -4.09 -13.73 34.33
C ALA A 154 -2.76 -14.26 33.80
N PHE A 155 -1.62 -13.96 34.47
CA PHE A 155 -0.25 -14.32 34.02
C PHE A 155 0.56 -14.97 35.16
N PRO A 156 0.15 -16.11 35.72
CA PRO A 156 0.75 -16.68 36.92
C PRO A 156 2.24 -17.02 36.75
N ARG A 157 2.67 -17.46 35.55
CA ARG A 157 4.07 -17.82 35.29
C ARG A 157 4.99 -16.66 35.02
N ARG A 158 4.46 -15.48 34.68
CA ARG A 158 5.26 -14.31 34.29
C ARG A 158 5.30 -13.22 35.36
N LEU A 159 4.25 -13.15 36.19
CA LEU A 159 4.09 -12.15 37.25
C LEU A 159 4.21 -12.76 38.65
N GLN A 160 4.62 -14.04 38.78
CA GLN A 160 4.69 -14.72 40.07
C GLN A 160 5.58 -13.94 41.04
N ASP A 161 6.76 -13.53 40.58
CA ASP A 161 7.80 -12.88 41.39
C ASP A 161 7.74 -11.34 41.32
N VAL A 162 6.75 -10.77 40.64
CA VAL A 162 6.57 -9.32 40.53
C VAL A 162 5.55 -8.85 41.54
N SER A 163 5.95 -8.06 42.53
CA SER A 163 5.08 -7.56 43.60
C SER A 163 4.26 -6.33 43.15
N ASP A 164 4.80 -5.50 42.25
CA ASP A 164 4.14 -4.32 41.72
C ASP A 164 4.14 -4.22 40.19
N PRO A 165 3.36 -5.06 39.51
CA PRO A 165 3.29 -5.05 38.04
C PRO A 165 2.60 -3.79 37.47
N MET A 166 2.11 -2.90 38.35
CA MET A 166 1.44 -1.66 38.03
C MET A 166 2.35 -0.42 38.21
N SER A 167 3.62 -0.61 38.58
CA SER A 167 4.54 0.52 38.79
C SER A 167 4.75 1.27 37.46
N GLY A 168 4.77 2.63 37.58
CA GLY A 168 5.18 3.52 36.49
C GLY A 168 6.68 3.81 36.51
N PHE A 169 7.41 3.28 37.52
CA PHE A 169 8.84 3.52 37.71
C PHE A 169 9.63 2.21 37.55
N PHE A 170 10.36 2.09 36.45
CA PHE A 170 11.13 0.88 36.12
C PHE A 170 12.27 1.21 35.14
N ALA A 171 13.32 0.38 35.18
CA ALA A 171 14.37 0.39 34.17
C ALA A 171 14.28 -0.88 33.31
N LEU A 172 14.65 -0.79 32.06
CA LEU A 172 14.69 -1.91 31.17
C LEU A 172 15.93 -1.88 30.23
N ARG A 173 16.45 -3.04 29.91
CA ARG A 173 17.43 -3.20 28.84
C ARG A 173 16.69 -3.04 27.51
N ARG A 174 17.00 -1.97 26.76
CA ARG A 174 16.24 -1.57 25.57
C ARG A 174 16.13 -2.71 24.55
N GLU A 175 17.23 -3.43 24.29
CA GLU A 175 17.27 -4.54 23.32
C GLU A 175 16.46 -5.78 23.73
N ALA A 176 16.14 -5.92 25.01
CA ALA A 176 15.37 -7.06 25.53
C ALA A 176 13.85 -6.92 25.25
N VAL A 177 13.37 -5.72 24.89
CA VAL A 177 11.96 -5.44 24.68
C VAL A 177 11.70 -5.17 23.20
N ASP A 178 10.88 -6.00 22.60
CA ASP A 178 10.37 -5.77 21.24
C ASP A 178 9.25 -4.74 21.29
N LEU A 179 9.61 -3.47 20.97
CA LEU A 179 8.68 -2.34 21.01
C LEU A 179 7.54 -2.45 20.00
N ASP A 180 7.73 -3.20 18.90
CA ASP A 180 6.71 -3.38 17.87
C ASP A 180 5.65 -4.41 18.30
N SER A 181 5.99 -5.28 19.23
CA SER A 181 5.03 -6.21 19.84
C SER A 181 4.10 -5.53 20.86
N LEU A 182 4.44 -4.33 21.34
CA LEU A 182 3.65 -3.60 22.33
C LEU A 182 2.49 -2.86 21.66
N HIS A 183 1.30 -2.99 22.25
CA HIS A 183 0.07 -2.33 21.78
C HIS A 183 -0.54 -1.57 22.95
N PRO A 184 0.09 -0.45 23.37
CA PRO A 184 -0.27 0.23 24.60
C PRO A 184 -1.71 0.73 24.58
N VAL A 185 -2.46 0.39 25.63
CA VAL A 185 -3.81 0.87 25.90
C VAL A 185 -3.86 1.41 27.32
N GLY A 186 -3.82 2.73 27.46
CA GLY A 186 -3.82 3.37 28.78
C GLY A 186 -2.43 3.48 29.42
N PHE A 187 -2.30 3.21 30.72
CA PHE A 187 -1.12 3.58 31.55
C PHE A 187 -0.28 2.40 32.10
N LYS A 188 -0.56 1.15 31.70
CA LYS A 188 0.06 -0.06 32.27
C LYS A 188 1.06 -0.74 31.31
N ILE A 189 2.04 0.03 30.86
CA ILE A 189 3.03 -0.44 29.88
C ILE A 189 3.99 -1.52 30.43
N LEU A 190 4.38 -1.42 31.71
CA LEU A 190 5.21 -2.43 32.36
C LEU A 190 4.54 -3.82 32.33
N LEU A 191 3.26 -3.88 32.73
CA LEU A 191 2.48 -5.11 32.69
C LEU A 191 2.47 -5.72 31.29
N GLU A 192 2.32 -4.90 30.28
CA GLU A 192 2.29 -5.36 28.88
C GLU A 192 3.65 -5.89 28.43
N ALA A 193 4.75 -5.18 28.75
CA ALA A 193 6.10 -5.60 28.41
C ALA A 193 6.43 -6.97 29.07
N VAL A 194 6.17 -7.13 30.36
CA VAL A 194 6.41 -8.39 31.09
C VAL A 194 5.50 -9.53 30.60
N ALA A 195 4.24 -9.21 30.24
CA ALA A 195 3.32 -10.23 29.74
C ALA A 195 3.63 -10.71 28.31
N ARG A 196 4.19 -9.84 27.45
CA ARG A 196 4.50 -10.19 26.05
C ARG A 196 5.93 -10.70 25.86
N CYS A 197 6.92 -10.01 26.46
CA CYS A 197 8.31 -10.36 26.32
C CYS A 197 8.74 -11.37 27.42
N ARG A 198 9.72 -12.21 27.13
CA ARG A 198 10.32 -13.13 28.12
C ARG A 198 11.46 -12.39 28.82
N LEU A 199 11.15 -11.67 29.88
CA LEU A 199 12.09 -10.80 30.59
C LEU A 199 12.43 -11.42 31.96
N ARG A 200 13.68 -11.31 32.37
CA ARG A 200 14.11 -11.54 33.74
C ARG A 200 13.83 -10.27 34.53
N VAL A 201 12.90 -10.37 35.49
CA VAL A 201 12.46 -9.22 36.27
C VAL A 201 13.07 -9.24 37.65
N ALA A 202 13.69 -8.15 38.07
CA ALA A 202 14.09 -7.88 39.45
C ALA A 202 13.26 -6.75 40.01
N GLU A 203 13.22 -6.59 41.34
CA GLU A 203 12.52 -5.51 42.00
C GLU A 203 13.39 -4.89 43.11
N ILE A 204 13.34 -3.58 43.20
CA ILE A 204 13.89 -2.81 44.35
C ILE A 204 12.74 -2.10 45.05
N GLY A 205 12.88 -1.90 46.38
CA GLY A 205 11.91 -1.12 47.14
C GLY A 205 12.18 0.38 47.00
N PHE A 206 11.13 1.19 46.89
CA PHE A 206 11.24 2.63 46.93
C PHE A 206 10.11 3.31 47.70
N THR A 207 10.33 4.49 48.22
CA THR A 207 9.28 5.27 48.87
C THR A 207 8.56 6.13 47.85
N PHE A 208 7.28 5.86 47.64
CA PHE A 208 6.42 6.63 46.75
C PHE A 208 6.04 7.96 47.42
N ALA A 209 6.62 9.06 46.93
CA ALA A 209 6.46 10.38 47.52
C ALA A 209 5.06 10.96 47.38
N PRO A 210 4.65 11.91 48.23
CA PRO A 210 3.46 12.70 48.01
C PRO A 210 3.60 13.52 46.71
N ARG A 211 2.49 13.71 45.98
CA ARG A 211 2.48 14.52 44.77
C ARG A 211 2.77 16.00 45.07
N HIS A 212 3.57 16.63 44.22
CA HIS A 212 3.90 18.03 44.38
C HIS A 212 2.75 18.96 43.97
N SER A 213 2.08 18.67 42.85
CA SER A 213 0.86 19.36 42.37
C SER A 213 -0.05 18.46 41.52
N GLY A 214 -1.35 18.81 41.40
CA GLY A 214 -2.33 18.12 40.53
C GLY A 214 -3.29 17.15 41.23
N GLU A 215 -4.48 16.88 40.66
CA GLU A 215 -5.51 15.97 41.16
C GLU A 215 -5.47 14.58 40.46
N SER A 216 -5.68 13.52 41.26
CA SER A 216 -5.72 12.14 40.76
C SER A 216 -7.16 11.73 40.40
N LYS A 217 -7.38 11.33 39.17
CA LYS A 217 -8.67 10.87 38.62
C LYS A 217 -8.77 9.32 38.60
N ALA A 218 -8.97 8.71 39.78
CA ALA A 218 -9.31 7.27 39.83
C ALA A 218 -10.83 7.07 39.80
N ASP A 219 -11.36 6.54 38.69
CA ASP A 219 -12.80 6.29 38.48
C ASP A 219 -13.08 4.80 38.21
N LEU A 220 -14.29 4.33 38.56
CA LEU A 220 -14.80 2.97 38.31
C LEU A 220 -14.67 2.57 36.83
N ARG A 221 -14.76 3.54 35.92
CA ARG A 221 -14.53 3.38 34.49
C ARG A 221 -13.11 2.90 34.16
N GLU A 222 -12.11 3.30 34.96
CA GLU A 222 -10.72 2.85 34.75
C GLU A 222 -10.54 1.38 35.19
N GLY A 223 -11.24 0.93 36.23
CA GLY A 223 -11.27 -0.49 36.62
C GLY A 223 -11.82 -1.40 35.51
N LEU A 224 -12.90 -0.99 34.87
CA LEU A 224 -13.49 -1.71 33.73
C LEU A 224 -12.55 -1.69 32.51
N ARG A 225 -11.91 -0.56 32.24
CA ARG A 225 -10.88 -0.44 31.18
C ARG A 225 -9.69 -1.36 31.46
N PHE A 226 -9.25 -1.42 32.71
CA PHE A 226 -8.17 -2.31 33.12
C PHE A 226 -8.56 -3.79 32.94
N ALA A 227 -9.73 -4.22 33.37
CA ALA A 227 -10.21 -5.59 33.21
C ALA A 227 -10.32 -5.97 31.72
N THR A 228 -10.83 -5.09 30.88
CA THR A 228 -10.89 -5.30 29.44
C THR A 228 -9.51 -5.36 28.79
N HIS A 229 -8.56 -4.50 29.23
CA HIS A 229 -7.18 -4.53 28.78
C HIS A 229 -6.50 -5.85 29.17
N LEU A 230 -6.64 -6.29 30.41
CA LEU A 230 -6.07 -7.54 30.92
C LEU A 230 -6.60 -8.74 30.14
N THR A 231 -7.91 -8.79 29.88
CA THR A 231 -8.54 -9.83 29.06
C THR A 231 -7.99 -9.84 27.63
N ARG A 232 -7.88 -8.66 27.00
CA ARG A 232 -7.29 -8.53 25.66
C ARG A 232 -5.83 -8.98 25.65
N LEU A 233 -5.07 -8.60 26.65
CA LEU A 233 -3.67 -8.97 26.79
C LEU A 233 -3.52 -10.49 26.96
N ARG A 234 -4.35 -11.12 27.79
CA ARG A 234 -4.37 -12.58 28.00
C ARG A 234 -4.75 -13.32 26.71
N VAL A 235 -5.81 -12.88 26.04
CA VAL A 235 -6.23 -13.44 24.75
C VAL A 235 -5.12 -13.21 23.70
N GLY A 236 -4.47 -12.06 23.74
CA GLY A 236 -3.35 -11.71 22.83
C GLY A 236 -2.11 -12.56 23.01
N THR A 237 -1.85 -13.05 24.22
CA THR A 237 -0.73 -13.95 24.49
C THR A 237 -1.03 -15.43 24.24
N LEU A 238 -2.31 -15.82 24.24
CA LEU A 238 -2.78 -17.17 23.99
C LEU A 238 -3.10 -17.45 22.52
N LEU A 239 -3.65 -16.44 21.83
CA LEU A 239 -4.13 -16.55 20.46
C LEU A 239 -3.35 -15.57 19.58
N THR A 240 -2.98 -16.02 18.40
CA THR A 240 -2.46 -15.13 17.37
C THR A 240 -3.52 -14.08 17.00
N PRO A 241 -3.14 -12.89 16.49
CA PRO A 241 -4.09 -11.86 16.08
C PRO A 241 -5.17 -12.37 15.10
N ARG A 242 -4.82 -13.33 14.25
CA ARG A 242 -5.77 -13.97 13.33
C ARG A 242 -6.76 -14.90 14.06
N GLN A 243 -6.28 -15.66 15.04
CA GLN A 243 -7.14 -16.52 15.85
C GLN A 243 -8.08 -15.70 16.74
N GLN A 244 -7.65 -14.55 17.26
CA GLN A 244 -8.50 -13.62 18.00
C GLN A 244 -9.65 -13.10 17.13
N ARG A 245 -9.34 -12.68 15.90
CA ARG A 245 -10.36 -12.25 14.96
C ARG A 245 -11.32 -13.37 14.56
N ALA A 246 -10.80 -14.59 14.38
CA ALA A 246 -11.64 -15.76 14.09
C ALA A 246 -12.61 -16.06 15.23
N ALA A 247 -12.14 -16.01 16.47
CA ALA A 247 -12.98 -16.19 17.65
C ALA A 247 -14.05 -15.07 17.78
N GLY A 248 -13.66 -13.82 17.55
CA GLY A 248 -14.60 -12.69 17.50
C GLY A 248 -15.63 -12.83 16.38
N PHE A 249 -15.19 -13.27 15.20
CA PHE A 249 -16.07 -13.54 14.06
C PHE A 249 -17.10 -14.64 14.38
N ALA A 250 -16.67 -15.71 15.05
CA ALA A 250 -17.54 -16.77 15.49
C ALA A 250 -18.56 -16.28 16.55
N ALA A 251 -18.11 -15.50 17.52
CA ALA A 251 -18.98 -14.93 18.56
C ALA A 251 -20.06 -14.02 17.97
N VAL A 252 -19.69 -13.09 17.08
CA VAL A 252 -20.66 -12.23 16.38
C VAL A 252 -21.61 -13.06 15.53
N GLY A 253 -21.11 -14.09 14.81
CA GLY A 253 -21.94 -14.99 14.03
C GLY A 253 -22.97 -15.75 14.89
N ALA A 254 -22.61 -16.17 16.10
CA ALA A 254 -23.51 -16.81 17.05
C ALA A 254 -24.63 -15.86 17.51
N THR A 255 -24.32 -14.59 17.81
CA THR A 255 -25.37 -13.59 18.12
C THR A 255 -26.30 -13.35 16.93
N GLY A 256 -25.74 -13.35 15.70
CA GLY A 256 -26.53 -13.25 14.48
C GLY A 256 -27.54 -14.39 14.27
N LEU A 257 -27.21 -15.60 14.72
CA LEU A 257 -28.14 -16.72 14.68
C LEU A 257 -29.35 -16.45 15.59
N VAL A 258 -29.14 -15.93 16.79
CA VAL A 258 -30.21 -15.54 17.73
C VAL A 258 -31.07 -14.44 17.10
N VAL A 259 -30.45 -13.40 16.54
CA VAL A 259 -31.19 -12.32 15.86
C VAL A 259 -31.99 -12.82 14.66
N ASN A 260 -31.44 -13.73 13.85
CA ASN A 260 -32.16 -14.37 12.75
C ASN A 260 -33.45 -15.09 13.26
N THR A 261 -33.29 -15.91 14.30
CA THR A 261 -34.38 -16.71 14.84
C THR A 261 -35.49 -15.82 15.39
N ILE A 262 -35.13 -14.79 16.15
CA ILE A 262 -36.09 -13.82 16.71
C ILE A 262 -36.78 -13.06 15.57
N ALA A 263 -36.03 -12.53 14.61
CA ALA A 263 -36.59 -11.80 13.49
C ALA A 263 -37.50 -12.67 12.63
N PHE A 264 -37.14 -13.92 12.36
CA PHE A 264 -37.96 -14.86 11.64
C PHE A 264 -39.30 -15.11 12.37
N TRP A 265 -39.26 -15.38 13.66
CA TRP A 265 -40.44 -15.56 14.49
C TRP A 265 -41.33 -14.32 14.51
N MET A 266 -40.76 -13.13 14.67
CA MET A 266 -41.49 -11.87 14.65
C MET A 266 -42.18 -11.61 13.31
N LEU A 267 -41.50 -11.85 12.19
CA LEU A 267 -42.03 -11.64 10.83
C LEU A 267 -43.19 -12.61 10.53
N LEU A 268 -43.12 -13.83 11.03
CA LEU A 268 -44.22 -14.79 10.91
C LEU A 268 -45.41 -14.42 11.82
N ARG A 269 -45.13 -14.08 13.09
CA ARG A 269 -46.18 -13.92 14.12
C ARG A 269 -46.90 -12.58 14.04
N PHE A 270 -46.18 -11.50 13.75
CA PHE A 270 -46.73 -10.15 13.74
C PHE A 270 -46.73 -9.54 12.32
N GLY A 271 -45.81 -9.91 11.45
CA GLY A 271 -45.73 -9.42 10.07
C GLY A 271 -46.62 -10.20 9.09
N HIS A 272 -47.17 -11.35 9.50
CA HIS A 272 -48.00 -12.24 8.66
C HIS A 272 -47.39 -12.54 7.29
N LEU A 273 -46.04 -12.48 7.17
CA LEU A 273 -45.32 -12.73 5.92
C LEU A 273 -45.31 -14.23 5.57
N PRO A 274 -45.40 -14.62 4.30
CA PRO A 274 -45.10 -16.00 3.88
C PRO A 274 -43.75 -16.45 4.42
N TYR A 275 -43.66 -17.71 4.85
CA TYR A 275 -42.44 -18.21 5.52
C TYR A 275 -41.14 -18.06 4.71
N LEU A 276 -41.20 -18.18 3.38
CA LEU A 276 -40.06 -17.96 2.51
C LEU A 276 -39.59 -16.50 2.53
N LEU A 277 -40.52 -15.55 2.47
CA LEU A 277 -40.24 -14.14 2.54
C LEU A 277 -39.71 -13.74 3.91
N ALA A 278 -40.33 -14.29 4.98
CA ALA A 278 -39.86 -14.12 6.36
C ALA A 278 -38.41 -14.66 6.52
N ALA A 279 -38.07 -15.80 5.91
CA ALA A 279 -36.73 -16.36 5.96
C ALA A 279 -35.69 -15.49 5.23
N VAL A 280 -36.03 -14.94 4.07
CA VAL A 280 -35.14 -14.02 3.34
C VAL A 280 -34.92 -12.74 4.14
N CYS A 281 -35.97 -12.12 4.64
CA CYS A 281 -35.90 -10.88 5.40
C CYS A 281 -35.11 -11.06 6.71
N SER A 282 -35.38 -12.13 7.46
CA SER A 282 -34.65 -12.43 8.71
C SER A 282 -33.18 -12.67 8.47
N THR A 283 -32.83 -13.31 7.35
CA THR A 283 -31.42 -13.52 6.94
C THR A 283 -30.73 -12.19 6.65
N GLN A 284 -31.38 -11.25 5.96
CA GLN A 284 -30.78 -9.93 5.70
C GLN A 284 -30.66 -9.10 7.00
N ILE A 285 -31.62 -9.16 7.90
CA ILE A 285 -31.56 -8.53 9.23
C ILE A 285 -30.35 -9.08 10.02
N SER A 286 -30.20 -10.40 10.08
CA SER A 286 -29.05 -11.05 10.72
C SER A 286 -27.71 -10.72 10.05
N THR A 287 -27.67 -10.64 8.72
CA THR A 287 -26.46 -10.24 7.99
C THR A 287 -26.07 -8.82 8.32
N THR A 288 -27.02 -7.90 8.42
CA THR A 288 -26.78 -6.51 8.82
C THR A 288 -26.29 -6.43 10.27
N TRP A 289 -26.90 -7.18 11.20
CA TRP A 289 -26.44 -7.31 12.58
C TRP A 289 -24.99 -7.80 12.67
N ASN A 290 -24.67 -8.86 11.95
CA ASN A 290 -23.31 -9.40 11.90
C ASN A 290 -22.33 -8.38 11.34
N PHE A 291 -22.68 -7.65 10.27
CA PHE A 291 -21.85 -6.58 9.75
C PHE A 291 -21.56 -5.51 10.80
N VAL A 292 -22.57 -5.04 11.51
CA VAL A 292 -22.41 -4.04 12.58
C VAL A 292 -21.50 -4.58 13.68
N GLY A 293 -21.71 -5.82 14.11
CA GLY A 293 -20.85 -6.48 15.10
C GLY A 293 -19.41 -6.63 14.65
N MET A 294 -19.18 -6.96 13.38
CA MET A 294 -17.83 -7.03 12.80
C MET A 294 -17.15 -5.65 12.77
N GLU A 295 -17.89 -4.59 12.37
CA GLU A 295 -17.38 -3.21 12.34
C GLU A 295 -17.04 -2.67 13.74
N LEU A 296 -17.83 -2.99 14.75
CA LEU A 296 -17.64 -2.45 16.09
C LEU A 296 -16.61 -3.23 16.92
N PHE A 297 -16.59 -4.56 16.82
CA PHE A 297 -15.88 -5.40 17.79
C PHE A 297 -14.69 -6.16 17.17
N VAL A 298 -14.82 -6.67 15.94
CA VAL A 298 -13.81 -7.57 15.35
C VAL A 298 -12.78 -6.82 14.54
N PHE A 299 -13.21 -5.85 13.72
CA PHE A 299 -12.38 -5.11 12.78
C PHE A 299 -12.35 -3.60 13.05
N SER A 300 -12.54 -3.18 14.30
CA SER A 300 -12.63 -1.76 14.70
C SER A 300 -11.39 -0.93 14.32
N GLY A 301 -10.21 -1.55 14.27
CA GLY A 301 -8.93 -0.91 13.88
C GLY A 301 -8.51 -1.10 12.41
N ARG A 302 -9.36 -1.70 11.56
CA ARG A 302 -9.01 -2.07 10.18
C ARG A 302 -10.09 -1.64 9.19
N LYS A 303 -10.45 -0.37 9.21
CA LYS A 303 -11.52 0.17 8.36
C LYS A 303 -10.93 0.80 7.11
N THR A 304 -10.96 0.08 5.99
CA THR A 304 -10.55 0.58 4.68
C THR A 304 -11.75 0.85 3.80
N GLY A 305 -11.79 1.99 3.14
CA GLY A 305 -12.89 2.38 2.25
C GLY A 305 -14.19 2.82 2.97
N GLY A 306 -15.20 3.21 2.20
CA GLY A 306 -16.49 3.68 2.74
C GLY A 306 -17.33 2.57 3.39
N LEU A 307 -18.05 2.90 4.46
CA LEU A 307 -18.94 1.99 5.20
C LEU A 307 -19.91 1.20 4.29
N TRP A 308 -20.55 1.89 3.35
CA TRP A 308 -21.47 1.28 2.40
C TRP A 308 -20.81 0.28 1.45
N SER A 309 -19.58 0.53 1.04
CA SER A 309 -18.81 -0.40 0.20
C SER A 309 -18.52 -1.69 0.95
N ARG A 310 -18.10 -1.60 2.22
CA ARG A 310 -17.86 -2.77 3.07
C ARG A 310 -19.14 -3.54 3.35
N TYR A 311 -20.26 -2.84 3.63
CA TYR A 311 -21.56 -3.45 3.85
C TYR A 311 -22.01 -4.29 2.66
N TRP A 312 -22.00 -3.73 1.45
CA TRP A 312 -22.41 -4.46 0.26
C TRP A 312 -21.50 -5.63 -0.10
N ARG A 313 -20.20 -5.48 0.09
CA ARG A 313 -19.25 -6.60 -0.08
C ARG A 313 -19.52 -7.72 0.92
N PHE A 314 -19.82 -7.37 2.16
CA PHE A 314 -20.16 -8.33 3.21
C PHE A 314 -21.48 -9.04 2.92
N CYS A 315 -22.51 -8.33 2.49
CA CYS A 315 -23.80 -8.91 2.09
C CYS A 315 -23.64 -9.83 0.88
N LEU A 316 -22.91 -9.41 -0.14
CA LEU A 316 -22.63 -10.21 -1.33
C LEU A 316 -21.90 -11.51 -0.96
N LEU A 317 -20.84 -11.42 -0.16
CA LEU A 317 -20.10 -12.58 0.32
C LEU A 317 -21.03 -13.57 1.06
N ASN A 318 -21.82 -13.07 2.00
CA ASN A 318 -22.72 -13.92 2.79
C ASN A 318 -23.72 -14.66 1.92
N ASN A 319 -24.38 -13.98 0.98
CA ASN A 319 -25.39 -14.57 0.11
C ASN A 319 -24.75 -15.53 -0.91
N THR A 320 -23.60 -15.18 -1.50
CA THR A 320 -22.88 -16.05 -2.45
C THR A 320 -22.41 -17.35 -1.79
N VAL A 321 -21.80 -17.27 -0.61
CA VAL A 321 -21.31 -18.46 0.10
C VAL A 321 -22.46 -19.33 0.57
N MET A 322 -23.60 -18.74 0.93
CA MET A 322 -24.81 -19.49 1.30
C MET A 322 -25.36 -20.26 0.09
N LEU A 323 -25.45 -19.63 -1.09
CA LEU A 323 -25.88 -20.29 -2.32
C LEU A 323 -24.91 -21.42 -2.73
N ALA A 324 -23.60 -21.19 -2.64
CA ALA A 324 -22.59 -22.20 -2.97
C ALA A 324 -22.58 -23.40 -2.02
N ARG A 325 -23.07 -23.24 -0.79
CA ARG A 325 -23.16 -24.33 0.20
C ARG A 325 -24.17 -25.41 -0.20
N LEU A 326 -25.28 -25.04 -0.84
CA LEU A 326 -26.34 -25.98 -1.15
C LEU A 326 -25.90 -27.12 -2.10
N PRO A 327 -25.25 -26.84 -3.26
CA PRO A 327 -24.73 -27.90 -4.10
C PRO A 327 -23.61 -28.71 -3.44
N LEU A 328 -22.78 -28.08 -2.59
CA LEU A 328 -21.74 -28.80 -1.84
C LEU A 328 -22.35 -29.79 -0.84
N LEU A 329 -23.40 -29.37 -0.14
CA LEU A 329 -24.12 -30.22 0.80
C LEU A 329 -24.78 -31.41 0.06
N ALA A 330 -25.44 -31.14 -1.08
CA ALA A 330 -26.03 -32.16 -1.92
C ALA A 330 -24.99 -33.18 -2.41
N LEU A 331 -23.85 -32.68 -2.92
CA LEU A 331 -22.72 -33.51 -3.35
C LEU A 331 -22.24 -34.45 -2.23
N MET A 332 -22.12 -33.95 -1.00
CA MET A 332 -21.67 -34.76 0.15
C MET A 332 -22.69 -35.82 0.54
N VAL A 333 -23.98 -35.49 0.49
CA VAL A 333 -25.05 -36.43 0.92
C VAL A 333 -25.36 -37.43 -0.18
N GLU A 334 -25.53 -36.98 -1.44
CA GLU A 334 -26.04 -37.80 -2.56
C GLU A 334 -24.95 -38.56 -3.29
N VAL A 335 -23.74 -37.96 -3.44
CA VAL A 335 -22.64 -38.59 -4.20
C VAL A 335 -21.64 -39.27 -3.26
N LEU A 336 -21.23 -38.57 -2.16
CA LEU A 336 -20.25 -39.12 -1.21
C LEU A 336 -20.89 -39.96 -0.09
N HIS A 337 -22.22 -40.11 -0.11
CA HIS A 337 -23.02 -40.89 0.89
C HIS A 337 -22.71 -40.54 2.36
N THR A 338 -22.30 -39.32 2.63
CA THR A 338 -21.95 -38.83 3.98
C THR A 338 -23.24 -38.69 4.81
N PRO A 339 -23.27 -39.11 6.08
CA PRO A 339 -24.42 -38.88 6.96
C PRO A 339 -24.85 -37.42 6.96
N LYS A 340 -26.14 -37.13 6.78
CA LYS A 340 -26.69 -35.77 6.60
C LYS A 340 -26.23 -34.78 7.68
N THR A 341 -26.18 -35.23 8.93
CA THR A 341 -25.70 -34.41 10.06
C THR A 341 -24.21 -34.05 9.92
N LEU A 342 -23.37 -35.02 9.56
CA LEU A 342 -21.92 -34.81 9.38
C LEU A 342 -21.63 -33.92 8.18
N ALA A 343 -22.33 -34.15 7.05
CA ALA A 343 -22.21 -33.29 5.86
C ALA A 343 -22.62 -31.85 6.17
N ASN A 344 -23.65 -31.65 6.96
CA ASN A 344 -24.11 -30.32 7.41
C ASN A 344 -23.04 -29.64 8.28
N VAL A 345 -22.43 -30.32 9.23
CA VAL A 345 -21.37 -29.77 10.09
C VAL A 345 -20.15 -29.40 9.27
N ILE A 346 -19.68 -30.29 8.39
CA ILE A 346 -18.50 -30.04 7.54
C ILE A 346 -18.74 -28.82 6.64
N THR A 347 -19.90 -28.72 6.00
CA THR A 347 -20.21 -27.56 5.13
C THR A 347 -20.36 -26.26 5.92
N LEU A 348 -20.86 -26.29 7.15
CA LEU A 348 -20.91 -25.11 8.04
C LEU A 348 -19.52 -24.63 8.43
N VAL A 349 -18.62 -25.55 8.79
CA VAL A 349 -17.23 -25.22 9.12
C VAL A 349 -16.52 -24.65 7.89
N ALA A 350 -16.70 -25.27 6.73
CA ALA A 350 -16.13 -24.77 5.47
C ALA A 350 -16.63 -23.37 5.13
N VAL A 351 -17.91 -23.12 5.23
CA VAL A 351 -18.55 -21.79 5.05
C VAL A 351 -17.98 -20.77 6.05
N PHE A 352 -17.85 -21.14 7.32
CA PHE A 352 -17.24 -20.28 8.33
C PHE A 352 -15.81 -19.88 7.95
N LEU A 353 -14.97 -20.85 7.58
CA LEU A 353 -13.58 -20.61 7.20
C LEU A 353 -13.48 -19.70 5.97
N VAL A 354 -14.30 -19.93 4.95
CA VAL A 354 -14.37 -19.09 3.75
C VAL A 354 -14.80 -17.68 4.08
N ARG A 355 -15.93 -17.53 4.82
CA ARG A 355 -16.44 -16.20 5.23
C ARG A 355 -15.44 -15.43 6.07
N PHE A 356 -14.84 -16.08 7.06
CA PHE A 356 -13.81 -15.46 7.89
C PHE A 356 -12.60 -15.08 7.06
N GLY A 357 -12.05 -16.01 6.25
CA GLY A 357 -10.87 -15.77 5.43
C GLY A 357 -11.04 -14.62 4.43
N VAL A 358 -12.20 -14.57 3.77
CA VAL A 358 -12.52 -13.49 2.83
C VAL A 358 -12.79 -12.18 3.56
N SER A 359 -13.49 -12.19 4.69
CA SER A 359 -13.75 -10.97 5.48
C SER A 359 -12.46 -10.41 6.05
N ASP A 360 -11.64 -11.23 6.70
CA ASP A 360 -10.35 -10.81 7.31
C ASP A 360 -9.38 -10.26 6.27
N ARG A 361 -9.37 -10.85 5.06
CA ARG A 361 -8.36 -10.55 4.03
C ARG A 361 -8.81 -9.50 3.02
N PHE A 362 -10.09 -9.41 2.69
CA PHE A 362 -10.57 -8.60 1.57
C PHE A 362 -11.54 -7.49 1.94
N ILE A 363 -12.25 -7.62 3.05
CA ILE A 363 -13.20 -6.60 3.49
C ILE A 363 -12.58 -5.65 4.51
N TYR A 364 -11.72 -6.18 5.40
CA TYR A 364 -11.19 -5.47 6.57
C TYR A 364 -9.65 -5.42 6.65
N GLU A 365 -8.93 -5.60 5.56
CA GLU A 365 -7.47 -5.50 5.57
C GLU A 365 -7.03 -4.04 5.73
N GLY A 366 -6.38 -3.72 6.84
CA GLY A 366 -5.94 -2.37 7.16
C GLY A 366 -4.59 -2.02 6.50
N GLU A 367 -4.35 -0.73 6.31
CA GLU A 367 -3.16 -0.11 5.69
C GLU A 367 -1.80 -0.47 6.33
N LYS A 368 -1.77 -1.11 7.51
CA LYS A 368 -0.53 -1.43 8.21
C LYS A 368 0.41 -2.41 7.53
N ASN A 369 -0.04 -3.12 6.49
CA ASN A 369 0.85 -3.95 5.68
C ASN A 369 1.48 -3.19 4.49
N MET A 370 1.13 -1.93 4.27
CA MET A 370 1.75 -1.14 3.21
C MET A 370 3.00 -0.39 3.67
N ALA A 371 3.07 0.03 4.92
CA ALA A 371 4.28 0.66 5.47
C ALA A 371 5.46 -0.32 5.66
N HIS A 372 5.19 -1.63 5.81
CA HIS A 372 6.23 -2.66 5.85
C HIS A 372 6.55 -3.28 4.48
N ALA A 373 5.77 -2.99 3.44
CA ALA A 373 6.09 -3.38 2.07
C ALA A 373 7.09 -2.42 1.40
N GLU A 374 7.29 -1.22 1.98
CA GLU A 374 8.27 -0.22 1.49
C GLU A 374 9.69 -0.41 2.05
N ALA A 375 9.90 -1.28 3.04
CA ALA A 375 11.18 -1.37 3.76
C ALA A 375 11.91 -2.73 3.72
N ALA A 376 11.43 -3.73 2.97
CA ALA A 376 12.20 -4.94 2.74
C ALA A 376 11.87 -5.54 1.37
N PRO A 377 12.85 -5.98 0.59
CA PRO A 377 12.58 -6.83 -0.56
C PRO A 377 11.98 -8.13 -0.03
N THR A 378 10.65 -8.24 -0.15
CA THR A 378 9.93 -9.47 0.21
C THR A 378 10.52 -10.58 -0.63
N GLN A 379 11.24 -11.51 -0.01
CA GLN A 379 11.64 -12.75 -0.67
C GLN A 379 10.36 -13.43 -1.15
N VAL A 380 10.09 -13.29 -2.42
CA VAL A 380 9.00 -13.95 -3.12
C VAL A 380 9.34 -15.43 -3.14
N GLY A 381 8.46 -16.27 -2.65
CA GLY A 381 8.61 -17.70 -2.76
C GLY A 381 8.92 -18.06 -4.22
N PRO A 382 9.98 -18.81 -4.52
CA PRO A 382 10.52 -18.94 -5.87
C PRO A 382 9.46 -19.54 -6.81
N ILE A 383 9.06 -18.79 -7.84
CA ILE A 383 8.45 -19.40 -9.03
C ILE A 383 9.50 -20.37 -9.54
N LYS A 384 9.10 -21.64 -9.70
CA LYS A 384 10.02 -22.66 -10.18
C LYS A 384 10.53 -22.27 -11.56
N VAL A 385 11.79 -21.91 -11.64
CA VAL A 385 12.51 -21.76 -12.91
C VAL A 385 12.89 -23.17 -13.35
N ALA A 386 12.39 -23.59 -14.51
CA ALA A 386 12.74 -24.85 -15.15
C ALA A 386 13.68 -24.55 -16.32
N VAL A 387 14.72 -25.34 -16.50
CA VAL A 387 15.59 -25.31 -17.69
C VAL A 387 15.17 -26.48 -18.56
N GLU A 388 14.81 -26.20 -19.83
CA GLU A 388 14.39 -27.21 -20.80
C GLU A 388 15.20 -27.04 -22.10
N ASP A 389 15.50 -28.15 -22.79
CA ASP A 389 16.20 -28.11 -24.08
C ASP A 389 15.27 -27.64 -25.21
N SER A 390 15.76 -26.75 -26.07
CA SER A 390 14.97 -26.06 -27.12
C SER A 390 15.06 -26.69 -28.49
N GLY A 391 15.59 -27.92 -28.62
CA GLY A 391 15.99 -28.55 -29.90
C GLY A 391 14.94 -28.67 -31.00
N GLN A 392 13.65 -28.42 -30.77
CA GLN A 392 12.59 -28.49 -31.83
C GLN A 392 12.00 -27.11 -32.21
N GLU A 393 12.36 -26.03 -31.52
CA GLU A 393 11.77 -24.69 -31.72
C GLU A 393 12.48 -23.86 -32.81
N LEU A 394 13.73 -24.15 -33.12
CA LEU A 394 14.56 -23.36 -34.06
C LEU A 394 14.08 -23.35 -35.51
N GLN A 395 13.57 -24.48 -36.03
CA GLN A 395 13.07 -24.54 -37.43
C GLN A 395 11.76 -23.79 -37.66
N SER A 396 10.98 -23.55 -36.65
CA SER A 396 9.75 -22.77 -36.73
C SER A 396 9.98 -21.24 -36.62
N LEU A 397 11.15 -20.80 -36.16
CA LEU A 397 11.49 -19.39 -35.99
C LEU A 397 11.69 -18.64 -37.32
N ASP A 398 12.47 -19.19 -38.23
CA ASP A 398 12.76 -18.57 -39.55
C ASP A 398 11.48 -18.42 -40.37
N LEU A 399 10.58 -19.42 -40.32
CA LEU A 399 9.29 -19.35 -40.99
C LEU A 399 8.37 -18.29 -40.36
N ALA A 400 8.45 -18.07 -39.06
CA ALA A 400 7.66 -17.08 -38.35
C ALA A 400 8.08 -15.64 -38.68
N LEU A 401 9.35 -15.39 -38.94
CA LEU A 401 9.87 -14.07 -39.28
C LEU A 401 9.67 -13.71 -40.75
N GLY A 402 9.64 -14.71 -41.66
CA GLY A 402 9.51 -14.51 -43.10
C GLY A 402 8.10 -14.15 -43.60
N THR A 403 7.07 -14.22 -42.74
CA THR A 403 5.70 -13.86 -43.14
C THR A 403 5.36 -12.42 -42.78
N PRO A 404 4.61 -11.67 -43.65
CA PRO A 404 4.22 -10.28 -43.35
C PRO A 404 3.37 -10.19 -42.08
N PHE A 405 3.55 -9.12 -41.29
CA PHE A 405 2.73 -8.85 -40.14
C PHE A 405 1.45 -8.10 -40.52
N ARG A 406 0.41 -8.24 -39.69
CA ARG A 406 -0.85 -7.52 -39.92
C ARG A 406 -0.74 -6.03 -39.57
N HIS A 407 0.13 -5.69 -38.64
CA HIS A 407 0.32 -4.33 -38.12
C HIS A 407 1.81 -4.07 -37.97
N TYR A 408 2.24 -2.84 -38.33
CA TYR A 408 3.58 -2.35 -38.16
C TYR A 408 3.51 -1.04 -37.35
N TYR A 409 4.47 -0.85 -36.44
CA TYR A 409 4.61 0.35 -35.62
C TYR A 409 6.05 0.82 -35.73
N ASP A 410 6.24 2.13 -35.80
CA ASP A 410 7.56 2.76 -35.85
C ASP A 410 7.63 3.84 -34.76
N LEU A 411 8.43 3.58 -33.76
CA LEU A 411 8.59 4.47 -32.62
C LEU A 411 9.79 5.39 -32.90
N HIS A 412 9.51 6.49 -33.57
CA HIS A 412 10.47 7.55 -33.93
C HIS A 412 11.69 7.09 -34.78
N GLY A 413 11.58 6.01 -35.54
CA GLY A 413 12.71 5.41 -36.25
C GLY A 413 13.72 4.73 -35.32
N ILE A 414 13.48 4.69 -34.01
CA ILE A 414 14.36 4.08 -33.00
C ILE A 414 14.06 2.58 -32.86
N VAL A 415 12.79 2.23 -32.73
CA VAL A 415 12.34 0.84 -32.56
C VAL A 415 11.15 0.57 -33.46
N THR A 416 11.20 -0.56 -34.18
CA THR A 416 10.12 -1.03 -35.05
C THR A 416 9.48 -2.29 -34.50
N ILE A 417 8.14 -2.39 -34.59
CA ILE A 417 7.39 -3.55 -34.13
C ILE A 417 6.50 -4.10 -35.24
N GLY A 418 6.63 -5.39 -35.54
CA GLY A 418 5.70 -6.14 -36.38
C GLY A 418 4.77 -7.00 -35.51
N SER A 419 3.46 -6.95 -35.72
CA SER A 419 2.51 -7.67 -34.86
C SER A 419 1.33 -8.26 -35.62
N ASP A 420 0.93 -9.48 -35.24
CA ASP A 420 -0.33 -10.09 -35.64
C ASP A 420 -1.53 -9.57 -34.84
N VAL A 421 -1.26 -8.90 -33.71
CA VAL A 421 -2.21 -8.36 -32.73
C VAL A 421 -2.20 -6.84 -32.79
N VAL A 422 -3.37 -6.21 -32.80
CA VAL A 422 -3.43 -4.74 -32.65
C VAL A 422 -2.94 -4.34 -31.26
N LEU A 423 -2.09 -3.32 -31.20
CA LEU A 423 -1.58 -2.73 -29.95
C LEU A 423 -2.16 -1.33 -29.80
N PRO A 424 -3.26 -1.16 -29.06
CA PRO A 424 -3.96 0.14 -28.96
C PRO A 424 -3.10 1.23 -28.32
N GLU A 425 -2.18 0.86 -27.42
CA GLU A 425 -1.26 1.79 -26.76
C GLU A 425 -0.28 2.44 -27.74
N LEU A 426 0.00 1.78 -28.86
CA LEU A 426 0.90 2.25 -29.91
C LEU A 426 0.16 2.79 -31.14
N ALA A 427 -1.12 3.15 -31.02
CA ALA A 427 -1.92 3.60 -32.15
C ALA A 427 -1.31 4.78 -32.92
N TYR A 428 -0.66 5.72 -32.21
CA TYR A 428 0.01 6.88 -32.81
C TYR A 428 1.25 6.53 -33.66
N PHE A 429 1.85 5.37 -33.44
CA PHE A 429 3.05 4.91 -34.13
C PHE A 429 2.76 3.92 -35.24
N ARG A 430 1.48 3.69 -35.55
CA ARG A 430 1.06 2.68 -36.51
C ARG A 430 1.32 3.16 -37.94
N LYS A 431 2.09 2.35 -38.71
CA LYS A 431 2.32 2.62 -40.13
C LYS A 431 1.06 2.30 -40.99
N PRO A 432 0.81 3.04 -42.07
CA PRO A 432 -0.26 2.73 -43.02
C PRO A 432 -0.14 1.29 -43.59
N LYS A 433 -1.27 0.68 -43.95
CA LYS A 433 -1.29 -0.65 -44.57
C LYS A 433 -0.50 -0.64 -45.87
N GLY A 434 0.37 -1.63 -46.05
CA GLY A 434 1.15 -1.82 -47.28
C GLY A 434 2.61 -1.36 -47.22
N VAL A 435 3.03 -0.70 -46.16
CA VAL A 435 4.45 -0.40 -45.92
C VAL A 435 5.09 -1.64 -45.34
N VAL A 436 5.91 -2.36 -46.13
CA VAL A 436 6.68 -3.51 -45.68
C VAL A 436 8.11 -3.00 -45.38
N ASP A 437 8.56 -3.19 -44.16
CA ASP A 437 9.96 -2.93 -43.82
C ASP A 437 10.82 -4.08 -44.34
N THR A 438 11.77 -3.75 -45.21
CA THR A 438 12.62 -4.77 -45.89
C THR A 438 13.69 -5.35 -44.94
N THR A 439 13.95 -4.68 -43.80
CA THR A 439 14.95 -5.11 -42.83
C THR A 439 14.36 -5.98 -41.71
N GLY A 440 13.03 -6.12 -41.65
CA GLY A 440 12.30 -6.79 -40.59
C GLY A 440 12.20 -5.95 -39.30
N PRO A 441 11.23 -6.21 -38.42
CA PRO A 441 11.04 -5.43 -37.19
C PRO A 441 12.02 -5.84 -36.11
N ASP A 442 12.38 -4.90 -35.21
CA ASP A 442 13.18 -5.19 -34.02
C ASP A 442 12.47 -6.14 -33.06
N ILE A 443 11.14 -5.96 -32.90
CA ILE A 443 10.27 -6.82 -32.11
C ILE A 443 9.17 -7.41 -33.00
N ALA A 444 9.12 -8.72 -33.10
CA ALA A 444 8.12 -9.48 -33.84
C ALA A 444 7.13 -10.16 -32.90
N ILE A 445 5.81 -9.94 -33.08
CA ILE A 445 4.78 -10.52 -32.23
C ILE A 445 3.89 -11.43 -33.07
N ARG A 446 3.93 -12.74 -32.76
CA ARG A 446 3.16 -13.79 -33.46
C ARG A 446 2.16 -14.47 -32.53
N VAL A 447 1.04 -14.92 -33.10
CA VAL A 447 0.08 -15.73 -32.37
C VAL A 447 0.34 -17.20 -32.65
N GLY A 448 0.69 -17.97 -31.62
CA GLY A 448 1.10 -19.37 -31.74
C GLY A 448 0.70 -20.24 -30.54
N LYS A 449 1.15 -21.48 -30.57
CA LYS A 449 1.05 -22.38 -29.40
C LYS A 449 2.25 -22.13 -28.48
N VAL A 450 2.02 -21.90 -27.21
CA VAL A 450 3.06 -21.69 -26.21
C VAL A 450 2.86 -22.66 -25.06
N GLY A 451 3.84 -23.54 -24.87
CA GLY A 451 3.93 -24.46 -23.74
C GLY A 451 2.77 -25.44 -23.60
N ARG A 452 2.86 -26.31 -22.61
CA ARG A 452 1.78 -27.21 -22.21
C ARG A 452 1.08 -26.66 -20.97
N PRO A 453 -0.26 -26.73 -20.87
CA PRO A 453 -0.94 -26.24 -19.68
C PRO A 453 -0.58 -27.09 -18.47
N ARG A 454 -0.19 -26.44 -17.36
CA ARG A 454 0.11 -27.04 -16.05
C ARG A 454 -0.53 -26.25 -14.90
N TRP A 455 -0.78 -26.92 -13.76
CA TRP A 455 -1.53 -26.34 -12.61
C TRP A 455 -0.83 -25.23 -11.83
N ARG A 456 0.40 -24.82 -12.18
CA ARG A 456 1.14 -23.74 -11.50
C ARG A 456 1.85 -22.88 -12.51
N THR A 457 1.88 -21.58 -12.26
CA THR A 457 2.69 -20.64 -13.03
C THR A 457 4.15 -21.03 -12.97
N ARG A 458 4.83 -21.07 -14.10
CA ARG A 458 6.27 -21.31 -14.16
C ARG A 458 6.94 -20.44 -15.22
N LEU A 459 8.18 -20.09 -14.92
CA LEU A 459 9.13 -19.52 -15.86
C LEU A 459 10.01 -20.66 -16.39
N VAL A 460 10.11 -20.79 -17.69
CA VAL A 460 10.97 -21.78 -18.34
C VAL A 460 12.02 -21.03 -19.13
N ARG A 461 13.29 -21.38 -18.91
CA ARG A 461 14.43 -20.84 -19.66
C ARG A 461 15.03 -21.96 -20.50
N SER A 462 15.39 -21.66 -21.76
CA SER A 462 16.14 -22.62 -22.59
C SER A 462 17.57 -22.77 -22.10
N THR A 463 18.19 -23.89 -22.40
CA THR A 463 19.60 -24.19 -22.02
C THR A 463 20.58 -23.20 -22.60
N ASP A 464 20.32 -22.67 -23.80
CA ASP A 464 21.11 -21.62 -24.48
C ASP A 464 20.87 -20.21 -23.93
N GLY A 465 19.89 -20.06 -23.00
CA GLY A 465 19.51 -18.80 -22.40
C GLY A 465 18.77 -17.82 -23.32
N ARG A 466 18.54 -18.18 -24.59
CA ARG A 466 17.95 -17.28 -25.61
C ARG A 466 16.43 -17.28 -25.60
N THR A 467 15.79 -18.26 -24.99
CA THR A 467 14.31 -18.34 -24.94
C THR A 467 13.80 -18.35 -23.51
N ILE A 468 12.83 -17.51 -23.25
CA ILE A 468 12.09 -17.45 -21.98
C ILE A 468 10.63 -17.73 -22.28
N ARG A 469 9.99 -18.65 -21.52
CA ARG A 469 8.55 -18.94 -21.60
C ARG A 469 7.88 -18.69 -20.27
N TRP A 470 6.75 -17.99 -20.33
CA TRP A 470 5.83 -17.84 -19.23
C TRP A 470 4.63 -18.75 -19.45
N GLU A 471 4.39 -19.64 -18.51
CA GLU A 471 3.33 -20.63 -18.60
C GLU A 471 2.40 -20.53 -17.40
N GLU A 472 1.15 -20.17 -17.64
CA GLU A 472 0.05 -20.20 -16.68
C GLU A 472 -0.97 -21.24 -17.08
N GLN A 473 -1.81 -21.70 -16.12
CA GLN A 473 -2.87 -22.64 -16.44
C GLN A 473 -4.25 -22.17 -15.99
N MET A 474 -5.14 -22.08 -16.96
CA MET A 474 -6.60 -22.18 -16.80
C MET A 474 -7.21 -22.86 -18.04
N GLY A 475 -6.79 -24.10 -18.33
CA GLY A 475 -7.27 -24.85 -19.51
C GLY A 475 -6.86 -24.21 -20.84
N SER A 476 -7.74 -24.24 -21.85
CA SER A 476 -7.49 -23.68 -23.20
C SER A 476 -7.45 -22.14 -23.23
N GLY A 477 -7.72 -21.48 -22.12
CA GLY A 477 -7.78 -20.01 -21.98
C GLY A 477 -6.55 -19.38 -21.34
N SER A 478 -5.43 -20.10 -21.20
CA SER A 478 -4.21 -19.61 -20.54
C SER A 478 -3.50 -18.49 -21.30
N ALA A 479 -3.08 -17.45 -20.57
CA ALA A 479 -2.36 -16.30 -21.10
C ALA A 479 -0.84 -16.56 -21.13
N ASN A 480 -0.37 -17.43 -22.01
CA ASN A 480 1.02 -17.84 -22.13
C ASN A 480 1.75 -17.07 -23.23
N PHE A 481 3.05 -16.85 -23.02
CA PHE A 481 3.92 -16.30 -24.06
C PHE A 481 5.33 -16.87 -23.98
N ALA A 482 6.07 -16.76 -25.08
CA ALA A 482 7.50 -17.04 -25.18
C ALA A 482 8.20 -15.84 -25.80
N ILE A 483 9.40 -15.52 -25.33
CA ILE A 483 10.27 -14.50 -25.89
C ILE A 483 11.56 -15.18 -26.32
N HIS A 484 11.93 -15.03 -27.60
CA HIS A 484 13.20 -15.48 -28.11
C HIS A 484 14.08 -14.27 -28.44
N PHE A 485 15.28 -14.21 -27.88
CA PHE A 485 16.27 -13.17 -28.07
C PHE A 485 17.27 -13.60 -29.16
N GLY A 486 17.19 -13.00 -30.32
CA GLY A 486 18.08 -13.16 -31.47
C GLY A 486 18.51 -11.80 -32.02
N SER A 487 18.83 -11.74 -33.31
CA SER A 487 18.99 -10.46 -34.04
C SER A 487 17.72 -9.64 -34.06
N GLN A 488 16.58 -10.31 -33.99
CA GLN A 488 15.24 -9.76 -33.75
C GLN A 488 14.64 -10.46 -32.54
N ILE A 489 13.84 -9.73 -31.75
CA ILE A 489 13.15 -10.30 -30.60
C ILE A 489 11.81 -10.86 -31.05
N LEU A 490 11.63 -12.18 -30.98
CA LEU A 490 10.36 -12.82 -31.34
C LEU A 490 9.53 -13.13 -30.10
N VAL A 491 8.34 -12.54 -30.02
CA VAL A 491 7.33 -12.81 -29.01
C VAL A 491 6.26 -13.72 -29.60
N THR A 492 6.16 -14.94 -29.13
CA THR A 492 5.04 -15.84 -29.45
C THR A 492 4.01 -15.78 -28.34
N THR A 493 2.78 -15.41 -28.67
CA THR A 493 1.68 -15.27 -27.70
C THR A 493 0.57 -16.28 -27.93
N SER A 494 -0.03 -16.80 -26.84
CA SER A 494 -1.20 -17.69 -26.95
C SER A 494 -2.42 -16.95 -27.51
N LYS A 495 -3.36 -17.69 -28.13
CA LYS A 495 -4.62 -17.11 -28.60
C LYS A 495 -5.43 -16.40 -27.51
N ALA A 496 -5.33 -16.84 -26.26
CA ALA A 496 -6.02 -16.23 -25.13
C ALA A 496 -5.43 -14.85 -24.82
N LEU A 497 -4.10 -14.72 -24.73
CA LEU A 497 -3.40 -13.46 -24.48
C LEU A 497 -3.55 -12.50 -25.68
N ALA A 498 -3.50 -12.98 -26.90
CA ALA A 498 -3.72 -12.19 -28.12
C ALA A 498 -5.12 -11.52 -28.17
N ARG A 499 -6.12 -12.11 -27.50
CA ARG A 499 -7.46 -11.52 -27.35
C ARG A 499 -7.56 -10.46 -26.25
N SER A 500 -6.48 -10.21 -25.52
CA SER A 500 -6.36 -9.20 -24.46
C SER A 500 -5.15 -8.31 -24.74
N PRO A 501 -5.20 -7.48 -25.81
CA PRO A 501 -4.03 -6.72 -26.29
C PRO A 501 -3.43 -5.79 -25.23
N HIS A 502 -4.24 -5.21 -24.34
CA HIS A 502 -3.74 -4.41 -23.22
C HIS A 502 -2.85 -5.21 -22.27
N VAL A 503 -3.26 -6.44 -21.93
CA VAL A 503 -2.46 -7.31 -21.04
C VAL A 503 -1.17 -7.72 -21.73
N LEU A 504 -1.23 -8.03 -23.02
CA LEU A 504 -0.06 -8.33 -23.84
C LEU A 504 0.90 -7.14 -23.88
N TYR A 505 0.38 -5.94 -24.16
CA TYR A 505 1.18 -4.73 -24.21
C TYR A 505 1.84 -4.43 -22.86
N THR A 506 1.06 -4.24 -21.82
CA THR A 506 1.55 -3.79 -20.51
C THR A 506 2.53 -4.76 -19.86
N ASN A 507 2.29 -6.08 -20.03
CA ASN A 507 3.09 -7.08 -19.31
C ASN A 507 4.24 -7.67 -20.13
N VAL A 508 4.24 -7.51 -21.44
CA VAL A 508 5.27 -8.12 -22.31
C VAL A 508 5.92 -7.07 -23.19
N VAL A 509 5.13 -6.35 -23.99
CA VAL A 509 5.68 -5.46 -25.03
C VAL A 509 6.36 -4.25 -24.40
N GLU A 510 5.73 -3.60 -23.43
CA GLU A 510 6.28 -2.41 -22.77
C GLU A 510 7.56 -2.74 -21.98
N ALA A 511 7.60 -3.91 -21.35
CA ALA A 511 8.80 -4.40 -20.66
C ALA A 511 9.98 -4.63 -21.62
N LEU A 512 9.71 -5.17 -22.82
CA LEU A 512 10.74 -5.32 -23.86
C LEU A 512 11.18 -3.96 -24.42
N LEU A 513 10.22 -3.10 -24.71
CA LEU A 513 10.49 -1.74 -25.20
C LEU A 513 11.45 -0.98 -24.29
N ARG A 514 11.26 -1.06 -22.95
CA ARG A 514 12.15 -0.43 -21.98
C ARG A 514 13.61 -0.74 -22.27
N PHE A 515 13.94 -2.01 -22.43
CA PHE A 515 15.33 -2.43 -22.61
C PHE A 515 15.85 -2.33 -24.05
N VAL A 516 14.96 -2.45 -25.04
CA VAL A 516 15.34 -2.16 -26.43
C VAL A 516 15.66 -0.68 -26.60
N PHE A 517 14.93 0.22 -25.95
CA PHE A 517 15.29 1.64 -25.93
C PHE A 517 16.64 1.88 -25.26
N VAL A 518 16.91 1.21 -24.12
CA VAL A 518 18.21 1.35 -23.42
C VAL A 518 19.35 0.85 -24.28
N ASP A 519 19.21 -0.26 -24.98
CA ASP A 519 20.20 -0.76 -25.96
C ASP A 519 20.48 0.26 -27.08
N ARG A 520 19.48 1.04 -27.48
CA ARG A 520 19.58 2.10 -28.48
C ARG A 520 20.02 3.47 -27.94
N GLY A 521 20.34 3.60 -26.63
CA GLY A 521 20.77 4.85 -26.01
C GLY A 521 19.65 5.77 -25.53
N TYR A 522 18.44 5.23 -25.37
CA TYR A 522 17.26 5.94 -24.85
C TYR A 522 16.76 5.29 -23.58
N MET A 523 16.03 6.05 -22.77
CA MET A 523 15.37 5.55 -21.57
C MET A 523 13.87 5.79 -21.66
N LEU A 524 13.07 4.81 -21.24
CA LEU A 524 11.63 4.96 -21.04
C LEU A 524 11.37 5.34 -19.59
N LEU A 525 11.36 6.64 -19.31
CA LEU A 525 11.19 7.21 -17.97
C LEU A 525 9.72 7.20 -17.53
N HIS A 526 9.43 6.72 -16.33
CA HIS A 526 8.08 6.81 -15.76
C HIS A 526 7.75 8.23 -15.30
N ALA A 527 7.44 9.07 -16.25
CA ALA A 527 7.08 10.46 -16.06
C ALA A 527 6.13 10.93 -17.16
N ALA A 528 5.37 11.99 -16.88
CA ALA A 528 4.65 12.74 -17.90
C ALA A 528 5.56 13.81 -18.48
N CYS A 529 5.38 14.14 -19.76
CA CYS A 529 6.09 15.20 -20.43
C CYS A 529 5.14 16.07 -21.26
N MET A 530 5.37 17.36 -21.20
CA MET A 530 4.70 18.34 -22.03
C MET A 530 5.64 19.47 -22.36
N ASP A 531 5.34 20.16 -23.44
CA ASP A 531 5.97 21.42 -23.78
C ASP A 531 5.02 22.54 -23.37
N VAL A 532 5.44 23.39 -22.48
CA VAL A 532 4.66 24.54 -22.00
C VAL A 532 5.40 25.81 -22.38
N ASP A 533 4.80 26.57 -23.28
CA ASP A 533 5.37 27.82 -23.81
C ASP A 533 6.82 27.66 -24.32
N GLY A 534 7.13 26.56 -25.00
CA GLY A 534 8.44 26.25 -25.55
C GLY A 534 9.45 25.67 -24.56
N ARG A 535 9.04 25.36 -23.32
CA ARG A 535 9.87 24.71 -22.31
C ARG A 535 9.41 23.27 -22.07
N GLY A 536 10.34 22.34 -22.07
CA GLY A 536 10.07 20.96 -21.73
C GLY A 536 9.90 20.75 -20.23
N VAL A 537 8.66 20.43 -19.83
CA VAL A 537 8.27 20.18 -18.43
C VAL A 537 8.02 18.70 -18.24
N VAL A 538 8.74 18.10 -17.30
CA VAL A 538 8.58 16.70 -16.93
C VAL A 538 7.97 16.61 -15.52
N LEU A 539 6.94 15.77 -15.35
CA LEU A 539 6.31 15.49 -14.06
C LEU A 539 6.52 14.04 -13.67
N SER A 540 7.20 13.81 -12.57
CA SER A 540 7.31 12.51 -11.92
C SER A 540 6.50 12.47 -10.62
N ALA A 541 5.92 11.32 -10.34
CA ALA A 541 5.14 11.10 -9.12
C ALA A 541 4.99 9.61 -8.84
N ARG A 542 4.82 9.25 -7.58
CA ARG A 542 4.36 7.91 -7.22
C ARG A 542 2.96 7.65 -7.76
N THR A 543 2.65 6.40 -8.02
CA THR A 543 1.33 5.98 -8.55
C THR A 543 0.18 6.54 -7.70
N ASP A 544 -0.86 7.06 -8.36
CA ASP A 544 -2.07 7.66 -7.75
C ASP A 544 -1.86 8.99 -6.99
N THR A 545 -0.73 9.68 -7.14
CA THR A 545 -0.51 11.01 -6.56
C THR A 545 -1.44 12.06 -7.16
N GLY A 546 -1.62 12.08 -8.48
CA GLY A 546 -2.45 13.06 -9.21
C GLY A 546 -1.81 13.56 -10.51
N LYS A 547 -0.73 12.92 -10.99
CA LYS A 547 0.06 13.27 -12.18
C LYS A 547 -0.82 13.60 -13.38
N THR A 548 -1.66 12.65 -13.82
CA THR A 548 -2.55 12.84 -14.99
C THR A 548 -3.50 14.03 -14.84
N GLY A 549 -4.04 14.25 -13.62
CA GLY A 549 -4.90 15.42 -13.36
C GLY A 549 -4.15 16.74 -13.50
N THR A 550 -2.91 16.80 -13.04
CA THR A 550 -2.03 17.97 -13.15
C THR A 550 -1.68 18.25 -14.60
N VAL A 551 -1.31 17.22 -15.38
CA VAL A 551 -1.06 17.33 -16.83
C VAL A 551 -2.25 17.93 -17.56
N LEU A 552 -3.45 17.38 -17.35
CA LEU A 552 -4.67 17.85 -18.01
C LEU A 552 -5.05 19.28 -17.61
N LYS A 553 -4.78 19.70 -16.36
CA LYS A 553 -4.98 21.08 -15.92
C LYS A 553 -3.99 22.02 -16.61
N LEU A 554 -2.69 21.67 -16.65
CA LEU A 554 -1.66 22.47 -17.33
C LEU A 554 -1.96 22.67 -18.80
N LEU A 555 -2.35 21.61 -19.52
CA LEU A 555 -2.73 21.71 -20.93
C LEU A 555 -3.96 22.58 -21.19
N ARG A 556 -4.83 22.77 -20.20
CA ARG A 556 -5.98 23.70 -20.30
C ARG A 556 -5.60 25.16 -20.07
N THR A 557 -4.65 25.40 -19.19
CA THR A 557 -4.29 26.76 -18.75
C THR A 557 -3.17 27.39 -19.55
N SER A 558 -2.36 26.56 -20.24
CA SER A 558 -1.25 26.98 -21.09
C SER A 558 -1.48 26.59 -22.55
N GLN A 559 -0.78 27.26 -23.47
CA GLN A 559 -0.72 26.83 -24.89
C GLN A 559 0.27 25.66 -25.05
N GLY A 560 0.13 24.63 -24.18
CA GLY A 560 1.06 23.51 -24.10
C GLY A 560 0.78 22.44 -25.15
N ARG A 561 1.86 21.75 -25.57
CA ARG A 561 1.80 20.53 -26.40
C ARG A 561 2.00 19.30 -25.54
N PHE A 562 1.15 18.31 -25.73
CA PHE A 562 1.23 17.05 -25.00
C PHE A 562 2.23 16.10 -25.66
N LEU A 563 3.18 15.53 -24.88
CA LEU A 563 4.09 14.48 -25.33
C LEU A 563 3.75 13.12 -24.72
N SER A 564 3.51 13.06 -23.41
CA SER A 564 3.24 11.80 -22.72
C SER A 564 2.59 12.02 -21.34
N ASP A 565 1.95 11.00 -20.76
CA ASP A 565 1.40 11.05 -19.40
C ASP A 565 2.08 10.06 -18.45
N ASP A 566 2.38 8.87 -18.92
CA ASP A 566 2.81 7.75 -18.09
C ASP A 566 4.28 7.38 -18.31
N MET A 567 4.70 7.30 -19.57
CA MET A 567 6.07 7.01 -19.98
C MET A 567 6.56 8.04 -20.99
N THR A 568 7.77 8.51 -20.83
CA THR A 568 8.45 9.46 -21.72
C THR A 568 9.75 8.85 -22.23
N ILE A 569 10.00 8.93 -23.54
CA ILE A 569 11.28 8.50 -24.14
C ILE A 569 12.25 9.67 -23.97
N ILE A 570 13.39 9.45 -23.34
CA ILE A 570 14.45 10.45 -23.18
C ILE A 570 15.79 9.91 -23.70
N ASP A 571 16.64 10.79 -24.17
CA ASP A 571 18.05 10.47 -24.51
C ASP A 571 19.03 11.15 -23.56
N SER A 572 20.32 10.82 -23.68
CA SER A 572 21.37 11.35 -22.81
C SER A 572 21.60 12.87 -22.96
N SER A 573 21.09 13.51 -24.01
CA SER A 573 21.18 14.97 -24.21
C SER A 573 20.02 15.74 -23.55
N GLY A 574 19.11 15.06 -22.84
CA GLY A 574 17.94 15.66 -22.21
C GLY A 574 16.79 15.97 -23.18
N VAL A 575 16.80 15.38 -24.39
CA VAL A 575 15.68 15.52 -25.32
C VAL A 575 14.63 14.47 -25.01
N ALA A 576 13.41 14.93 -24.71
CA ALA A 576 12.22 14.11 -24.55
C ALA A 576 11.50 13.92 -25.89
N ARG A 577 11.10 12.68 -26.19
CA ARG A 577 10.30 12.32 -27.38
C ARG A 577 8.92 11.86 -26.94
N SER A 578 7.92 12.16 -27.78
CA SER A 578 6.55 11.84 -27.47
C SER A 578 6.30 10.32 -27.34
N PHE A 579 5.47 9.96 -26.37
CA PHE A 579 4.94 8.60 -26.21
C PHE A 579 3.48 8.66 -25.78
N PRO A 580 2.59 9.15 -26.69
CA PRO A 580 1.21 9.45 -26.36
C PRO A 580 0.35 8.19 -26.32
N LYS A 581 0.38 7.51 -25.18
CA LYS A 581 -0.52 6.38 -24.89
C LYS A 581 -1.93 6.88 -24.50
N PRO A 582 -2.99 6.09 -24.74
CA PRO A 582 -4.29 6.38 -24.16
C PRO A 582 -4.24 6.44 -22.63
N LEU A 583 -4.76 7.53 -22.06
CA LEU A 583 -4.73 7.81 -20.62
C LEU A 583 -5.66 6.87 -19.86
N THR A 584 -5.19 6.27 -18.77
CA THR A 584 -6.04 5.53 -17.84
C THR A 584 -6.59 6.49 -16.79
N ILE A 585 -7.89 6.79 -16.84
CA ILE A 585 -8.47 7.88 -16.06
C ILE A 585 -9.47 7.39 -15.04
N SER A 586 -9.32 7.89 -13.80
CA SER A 586 -10.27 7.65 -12.72
C SER A 586 -11.46 8.62 -12.78
N GLN A 587 -12.57 8.23 -12.16
CA GLN A 587 -13.74 9.12 -11.99
C GLN A 587 -13.38 10.42 -11.27
N HIS A 588 -12.45 10.37 -10.31
CA HIS A 588 -12.00 11.54 -9.55
C HIS A 588 -11.25 12.52 -10.44
N THR A 589 -10.34 12.01 -11.28
CA THR A 589 -9.58 12.83 -12.23
C THR A 589 -10.50 13.58 -13.20
N LEU A 590 -11.51 12.90 -13.79
CA LEU A 590 -12.45 13.53 -14.71
C LEU A 590 -13.32 14.62 -14.04
N ARG A 591 -13.69 14.43 -12.78
CA ARG A 591 -14.41 15.46 -12.02
C ARG A 591 -13.53 16.69 -11.75
N ALA A 592 -12.27 16.47 -11.38
CA ALA A 592 -11.32 17.53 -11.08
C ALA A 592 -11.04 18.44 -12.31
N ILE A 593 -11.13 17.88 -13.52
CA ILE A 593 -10.94 18.64 -14.77
C ILE A 593 -12.25 19.14 -15.42
N ASN A 594 -13.41 19.01 -14.75
CA ASN A 594 -14.72 19.45 -15.30
C ASN A 594 -14.96 18.96 -16.75
N ALA A 595 -14.64 17.71 -17.06
CA ALA A 595 -14.93 17.12 -18.37
C ALA A 595 -16.45 16.95 -18.54
N GLY A 596 -17.11 17.96 -19.13
CA GLY A 596 -18.57 18.05 -19.22
C GLY A 596 -19.24 17.17 -20.27
N ASP A 597 -18.46 16.58 -21.19
CA ASP A 597 -19.00 15.98 -22.43
C ASP A 597 -19.29 14.49 -22.36
N LEU A 598 -19.21 13.87 -21.17
CA LEU A 598 -19.53 12.47 -20.99
C LEU A 598 -21.02 12.23 -20.75
N SER A 599 -21.62 11.30 -21.51
CA SER A 599 -23.01 10.88 -21.31
C SER A 599 -23.24 10.23 -19.94
N ARG A 600 -24.50 10.23 -19.46
CA ARG A 600 -24.88 9.55 -18.19
C ARG A 600 -24.51 8.05 -18.18
N ARG A 601 -24.56 7.39 -19.34
CA ARG A 601 -24.17 5.97 -19.49
C ARG A 601 -22.68 5.77 -19.37
N GLU A 602 -21.86 6.63 -19.98
CA GLU A 602 -20.40 6.62 -19.86
C GLU A 602 -19.95 6.87 -18.42
N TRP A 603 -20.59 7.82 -17.71
CA TRP A 603 -20.35 8.05 -16.28
C TRP A 603 -20.68 6.82 -15.40
N ALA A 604 -21.77 6.13 -15.69
CA ALA A 604 -22.14 4.92 -14.96
C ALA A 604 -21.13 3.81 -15.21
N TRP A 605 -20.72 3.62 -16.47
CA TRP A 605 -19.72 2.60 -16.87
C TRP A 605 -18.34 2.90 -16.30
N LEU A 606 -17.89 4.16 -16.38
CA LEU A 606 -16.63 4.60 -15.79
C LEU A 606 -16.58 4.35 -14.27
N ARG A 607 -17.72 4.45 -13.60
CA ARG A 607 -17.82 4.16 -12.16
C ARG A 607 -17.55 2.68 -11.85
N VAL A 608 -18.02 1.78 -12.71
CA VAL A 608 -17.75 0.33 -12.61
C VAL A 608 -16.29 0.03 -12.95
N GLN A 609 -15.78 0.59 -14.05
CA GLN A 609 -14.39 0.42 -14.49
C GLN A 609 -13.40 0.93 -13.45
N SER A 610 -13.60 2.14 -12.92
CA SER A 610 -12.71 2.74 -11.91
C SER A 610 -12.66 1.94 -10.60
N ARG A 611 -13.73 1.25 -10.22
CA ARG A 611 -13.74 0.39 -9.02
C ARG A 611 -12.93 -0.89 -9.20
N LEU A 612 -13.04 -1.52 -10.37
CA LEU A 612 -12.32 -2.77 -10.68
C LEU A 612 -10.83 -2.56 -10.92
N HIS A 613 -10.47 -1.43 -11.54
CA HIS A 613 -9.09 -1.08 -11.86
C HIS A 613 -8.45 -0.14 -10.83
N SER A 614 -8.99 -0.11 -9.59
CA SER A 614 -8.45 0.68 -8.47
C SER A 614 -7.15 0.10 -7.91
N LYS A 615 -6.44 0.89 -7.09
CA LYS A 615 -5.25 0.47 -6.33
C LYS A 615 -5.53 -0.79 -5.48
N GLU A 616 -6.72 -0.86 -4.88
CA GLU A 616 -7.17 -2.04 -4.11
C GLU A 616 -7.26 -3.30 -4.98
N GLY A 617 -7.77 -3.18 -6.22
CA GLY A 617 -7.84 -4.27 -7.19
C GLY A 617 -6.44 -4.76 -7.60
N ARG A 618 -5.48 -3.85 -7.81
CA ARG A 618 -4.07 -4.18 -8.11
C ARG A 618 -3.38 -4.88 -6.93
N GLY A 619 -3.55 -4.38 -5.72
CA GLY A 619 -3.01 -5.00 -4.51
C GLY A 619 -3.56 -6.42 -4.27
N PHE A 620 -4.84 -6.65 -4.58
CA PHE A 620 -5.43 -7.98 -4.56
C PHE A 620 -4.82 -8.91 -5.60
N ALA A 621 -4.64 -8.43 -6.82
CA ALA A 621 -4.00 -9.18 -7.89
C ALA A 621 -2.55 -9.57 -7.54
N MET A 622 -1.77 -8.68 -6.92
CA MET A 622 -0.42 -8.97 -6.44
C MET A 622 -0.41 -10.11 -5.41
N LYS A 623 -1.32 -10.09 -4.44
CA LYS A 623 -1.44 -11.15 -3.43
C LYS A 623 -1.84 -12.51 -4.03
N LEU A 624 -2.66 -12.51 -5.07
CA LEU A 624 -2.97 -13.73 -5.81
C LEU A 624 -1.73 -14.27 -6.55
N ALA A 625 -0.92 -13.40 -7.13
CA ALA A 625 0.33 -13.78 -7.78
C ALA A 625 1.33 -14.41 -6.80
N ASP A 626 1.45 -13.88 -5.59
CA ASP A 626 2.29 -14.45 -4.52
C ASP A 626 1.87 -15.87 -4.11
N HIS A 627 0.63 -16.25 -4.38
CA HIS A 627 0.10 -17.61 -4.17
C HIS A 627 0.13 -18.47 -5.43
N ASN A 628 0.89 -18.05 -6.44
CA ASN A 628 1.04 -18.75 -7.71
C ASN A 628 -0.28 -18.98 -8.49
N VAL A 629 -1.22 -18.04 -8.33
CA VAL A 629 -2.48 -18.01 -9.10
C VAL A 629 -2.19 -17.44 -10.48
N PRO A 630 -2.78 -17.96 -11.59
CA PRO A 630 -2.54 -17.50 -12.97
C PRO A 630 -3.12 -16.10 -13.21
N ILE A 631 -2.41 -15.08 -12.76
CA ILE A 631 -2.90 -13.70 -12.67
C ILE A 631 -3.06 -13.03 -14.03
N MET A 632 -2.15 -13.30 -14.99
CA MET A 632 -2.27 -12.77 -16.34
C MET A 632 -3.52 -13.29 -17.06
N THR A 633 -3.83 -14.57 -16.87
CA THR A 633 -5.04 -15.19 -17.42
C THR A 633 -6.29 -14.56 -16.82
N ILE A 634 -6.33 -14.40 -15.49
CA ILE A 634 -7.46 -13.77 -14.79
C ILE A 634 -7.61 -12.31 -15.22
N ASN A 635 -6.51 -11.56 -15.28
CA ASN A 635 -6.51 -10.17 -15.72
C ASN A 635 -6.98 -10.05 -17.18
N GLY A 636 -6.50 -10.94 -18.07
CA GLY A 636 -6.94 -11.00 -19.46
C GLY A 636 -8.44 -11.24 -19.61
N TRP A 637 -9.03 -12.12 -18.82
CA TRP A 637 -10.48 -12.34 -18.80
C TRP A 637 -11.24 -11.15 -18.22
N THR A 638 -10.77 -10.59 -17.12
CA THR A 638 -11.40 -9.43 -16.46
C THR A 638 -11.40 -8.21 -17.40
N GLN A 639 -10.28 -7.91 -18.05
CA GLN A 639 -10.17 -6.77 -18.96
C GLN A 639 -10.95 -6.96 -20.26
N ARG A 640 -11.24 -8.21 -20.67
CA ARG A 640 -12.10 -8.48 -21.80
C ARG A 640 -13.57 -8.20 -21.51
N ILE A 641 -14.02 -8.44 -20.26
CA ILE A 641 -15.41 -8.20 -19.83
C ILE A 641 -15.57 -6.73 -19.45
N ILE A 642 -14.61 -6.16 -18.71
CA ILE A 642 -14.62 -4.80 -18.24
C ILE A 642 -13.24 -4.19 -18.55
N PRO A 643 -13.07 -3.59 -19.73
CA PRO A 643 -11.81 -2.96 -20.12
C PRO A 643 -11.47 -1.78 -19.18
N PRO A 644 -10.17 -1.44 -19.03
CA PRO A 644 -9.78 -0.24 -18.28
C PRO A 644 -10.32 1.03 -18.96
N PRO A 645 -10.62 2.10 -18.18
CA PRO A 645 -11.11 3.37 -18.72
C PRO A 645 -9.98 4.13 -19.40
N LYS A 646 -9.82 3.95 -20.71
CA LYS A 646 -8.77 4.58 -21.52
C LYS A 646 -9.35 5.62 -22.45
N TYR A 647 -8.74 6.82 -22.45
CA TYR A 647 -9.15 7.96 -23.27
C TYR A 647 -7.94 8.59 -23.95
N HIS A 648 -8.07 8.99 -25.19
CA HIS A 648 -7.08 9.84 -25.84
C HIS A 648 -7.10 11.24 -25.22
N VAL A 649 -5.95 11.87 -25.05
CA VAL A 649 -5.83 13.17 -24.40
C VAL A 649 -6.69 14.24 -25.08
N GLN A 650 -6.74 14.23 -26.40
CA GLN A 650 -7.51 15.18 -27.24
C GLN A 650 -9.02 15.11 -27.03
N ARG A 651 -9.55 13.97 -26.54
CA ARG A 651 -10.96 13.84 -26.15
C ARG A 651 -11.27 14.53 -24.82
N LEU A 652 -10.26 14.76 -23.98
CA LEU A 652 -10.42 15.30 -22.64
C LEU A 652 -10.08 16.78 -22.56
N VAL A 653 -9.08 17.20 -23.32
CA VAL A 653 -8.58 18.56 -23.38
C VAL A 653 -8.19 18.85 -24.83
N THR A 654 -8.60 20.01 -25.33
CA THR A 654 -8.13 20.50 -26.62
C THR A 654 -6.65 20.85 -26.48
N CYS A 655 -5.79 20.05 -27.08
CA CYS A 655 -4.33 20.26 -27.04
C CYS A 655 -3.68 19.71 -28.32
N GLU A 656 -2.53 20.26 -28.66
CA GLU A 656 -1.65 19.77 -29.71
C GLU A 656 -0.75 18.65 -29.20
N LEU A 657 -0.33 17.78 -30.11
CA LEU A 657 0.66 16.74 -29.82
C LEU A 657 2.04 17.25 -30.22
N GLY A 658 2.98 17.28 -29.28
CA GLY A 658 4.37 17.55 -29.56
C GLY A 658 5.11 16.28 -30.00
N SER A 659 6.11 16.40 -30.86
CA SER A 659 6.99 15.29 -31.21
C SER A 659 8.19 15.17 -30.28
N THR A 660 8.84 16.29 -29.99
CA THR A 660 10.04 16.39 -29.17
C THR A 660 10.08 17.69 -28.39
N THR A 661 10.78 17.69 -27.26
CA THR A 661 11.13 18.91 -26.51
C THR A 661 12.41 18.69 -25.74
N THR A 662 13.18 19.73 -25.44
CA THR A 662 14.32 19.65 -24.50
C THR A 662 13.81 19.84 -23.09
N ILE A 663 14.21 18.98 -22.16
CA ILE A 663 13.78 19.04 -20.78
C ILE A 663 14.46 20.21 -20.08
N ASP A 664 13.67 21.21 -19.67
CA ASP A 664 14.13 22.36 -18.90
C ASP A 664 13.96 22.15 -17.40
N GLN A 665 12.76 21.65 -17.04
CA GLN A 665 12.35 21.51 -15.64
C GLN A 665 11.73 20.14 -15.38
N LEU A 666 12.04 19.59 -14.23
CA LEU A 666 11.46 18.37 -13.73
C LEU A 666 10.82 18.64 -12.37
N TYR A 667 9.55 18.28 -12.24
CA TYR A 667 8.78 18.41 -11.01
C TYR A 667 8.46 17.04 -10.43
N ILE A 668 8.91 16.79 -9.20
CA ILE A 668 8.50 15.63 -8.40
C ILE A 668 7.33 16.11 -7.54
N ILE A 669 6.12 15.61 -7.83
CA ILE A 669 4.92 16.00 -7.10
C ILE A 669 4.55 14.96 -6.05
N GLU A 670 4.17 15.43 -4.87
CA GLU A 670 3.76 14.58 -3.76
C GLU A 670 2.55 15.14 -3.01
N ARG A 671 1.83 14.26 -2.30
CA ARG A 671 0.72 14.69 -1.44
C ARG A 671 1.24 15.09 -0.08
N GLY A 672 0.74 16.17 0.47
CA GLY A 672 1.10 16.68 1.79
C GLY A 672 1.03 18.18 1.88
N VAL A 673 1.56 18.73 2.96
CA VAL A 673 1.59 20.17 3.22
C VAL A 673 2.19 20.90 2.01
N PRO A 674 1.56 22.02 1.55
CA PRO A 674 2.08 22.79 0.43
C PRO A 674 3.54 23.23 0.68
N HIS A 675 4.43 22.84 -0.20
CA HIS A 675 5.83 23.27 -0.20
C HIS A 675 6.41 23.26 -1.61
N HIS A 676 7.45 24.04 -1.80
CA HIS A 676 8.25 24.08 -3.02
C HIS A 676 9.72 24.14 -2.65
N SER A 677 10.50 23.16 -3.09
CA SER A 677 11.93 23.06 -2.83
C SER A 677 12.69 22.57 -4.05
N MET A 678 13.96 22.97 -4.16
CA MET A 678 14.90 22.39 -5.12
C MET A 678 15.37 21.03 -4.60
N VAL A 679 15.53 20.08 -5.51
CA VAL A 679 16.01 18.72 -5.18
C VAL A 679 17.41 18.52 -5.76
N PRO A 680 18.38 18.05 -4.95
CA PRO A 680 19.69 17.71 -5.49
C PRO A 680 19.56 16.63 -6.58
N GLN A 681 20.29 16.79 -7.67
CA GLN A 681 20.25 15.88 -8.83
C GLN A 681 20.47 14.41 -8.42
N SER A 682 21.46 14.14 -7.56
CA SER A 682 21.78 12.79 -7.09
C SER A 682 20.58 12.12 -6.39
N GLN A 683 19.84 12.87 -5.57
CA GLN A 683 18.65 12.39 -4.89
C GLN A 683 17.50 12.13 -5.88
N ALA A 684 17.28 13.07 -6.80
CA ALA A 684 16.24 12.95 -7.81
C ALA A 684 16.44 11.74 -8.73
N ILE A 685 17.68 11.47 -9.16
CA ILE A 685 18.00 10.31 -9.99
C ILE A 685 17.63 9.01 -9.32
N VAL A 686 17.94 8.84 -8.03
CA VAL A 686 17.57 7.64 -7.26
C VAL A 686 16.04 7.48 -7.25
N GLU A 687 15.31 8.53 -6.92
CA GLU A 687 13.85 8.51 -6.86
C GLU A 687 13.20 8.24 -8.23
N LEU A 688 13.72 8.82 -9.30
CA LEU A 688 13.23 8.58 -10.66
C LEU A 688 13.44 7.13 -11.12
N LEU A 689 14.58 6.54 -10.78
CA LEU A 689 14.85 5.12 -11.06
C LEU A 689 13.94 4.20 -10.24
N GLU A 690 13.70 4.51 -8.96
CA GLU A 690 12.76 3.78 -8.11
C GLU A 690 11.33 3.88 -8.64
N ASN A 691 10.86 5.07 -8.98
CA ASN A 691 9.53 5.29 -9.56
C ASN A 691 9.35 4.55 -10.89
N THR A 692 10.42 4.48 -11.70
CA THR A 692 10.40 3.74 -12.96
C THR A 692 10.35 2.24 -12.70
N GLU A 693 11.08 1.72 -11.71
CA GLU A 693 11.02 0.30 -11.34
C GLU A 693 9.65 -0.11 -10.78
N ASP A 694 9.05 0.73 -9.94
CA ASP A 694 7.70 0.50 -9.39
C ASP A 694 6.63 0.35 -10.48
N ALA A 695 6.76 1.07 -11.60
CA ALA A 695 5.85 0.96 -12.73
C ALA A 695 5.83 -0.45 -13.35
N TYR A 696 6.95 -1.16 -13.24
CA TYR A 696 7.14 -2.52 -13.75
C TYR A 696 7.05 -3.60 -12.66
N GLY A 697 6.80 -3.26 -11.40
CA GLY A 697 6.76 -4.21 -10.26
C GLY A 697 5.68 -5.30 -10.33
N PHE A 698 4.84 -5.30 -11.37
CA PHE A 698 3.74 -6.25 -11.52
C PHE A 698 4.16 -7.55 -12.23
N PRO A 699 3.69 -8.75 -11.78
CA PRO A 699 3.90 -9.99 -12.53
C PRO A 699 3.30 -9.94 -13.95
N PRO A 700 3.97 -10.52 -14.96
CA PRO A 700 5.14 -11.40 -14.88
C PRO A 700 6.50 -10.69 -14.89
N TYR A 701 6.56 -9.38 -15.14
CA TYR A 701 7.82 -8.64 -15.29
C TYR A 701 8.79 -8.87 -14.13
N ARG A 702 8.33 -8.74 -12.89
CA ARG A 702 9.15 -8.96 -11.69
C ARG A 702 9.95 -10.26 -11.70
N TYR A 703 9.44 -11.29 -12.37
CA TYR A 703 10.08 -12.60 -12.48
C TYR A 703 10.89 -12.77 -13.77
N LEU A 704 10.50 -12.05 -14.82
CA LEU A 704 11.15 -12.08 -16.11
C LEU A 704 12.40 -11.21 -16.16
N ALA A 705 12.40 -10.10 -15.44
CA ALA A 705 13.41 -9.05 -15.55
C ALA A 705 14.85 -9.59 -15.47
N GLN A 706 15.15 -10.41 -14.47
CA GLN A 706 16.48 -11.00 -14.28
C GLN A 706 16.91 -11.99 -15.37
N ALA A 707 15.98 -12.45 -16.18
CA ALA A 707 16.25 -13.39 -17.27
C ALA A 707 16.28 -12.70 -18.64
N LEU A 708 15.98 -11.40 -18.72
CA LEU A 708 15.99 -10.62 -19.97
C LEU A 708 17.44 -10.34 -20.39
N SER A 709 17.69 -10.49 -21.71
CA SER A 709 18.93 -10.08 -22.34
C SER A 709 18.61 -9.41 -23.67
N VAL A 710 19.07 -8.21 -23.89
CA VAL A 710 18.81 -7.43 -25.10
C VAL A 710 20.14 -6.87 -25.62
N GLY A 711 20.41 -6.98 -26.92
CA GLY A 711 21.64 -6.51 -27.53
C GLY A 711 22.92 -7.21 -26.98
N GLY A 712 22.76 -8.40 -26.36
CA GLY A 712 23.85 -9.11 -25.69
C GLY A 712 24.14 -8.64 -24.27
N LEU A 713 23.43 -7.60 -23.79
CA LEU A 713 23.56 -7.07 -22.42
C LEU A 713 22.65 -7.83 -21.46
N THR A 714 23.14 -8.08 -20.27
CA THR A 714 22.37 -8.66 -19.15
C THR A 714 21.45 -7.60 -18.53
N TYR A 715 20.52 -8.05 -17.69
CA TYR A 715 19.61 -7.14 -16.97
C TYR A 715 20.36 -6.06 -16.17
N ASP A 716 21.41 -6.44 -15.44
CA ASP A 716 22.17 -5.51 -14.60
C ASP A 716 22.94 -4.47 -15.43
N GLU A 717 23.52 -4.89 -16.56
CA GLU A 717 24.18 -3.99 -17.52
C GLU A 717 23.20 -3.01 -18.18
N LEU A 718 22.00 -3.49 -18.53
CA LEU A 718 20.94 -2.63 -19.07
C LEU A 718 20.44 -1.63 -18.02
N ARG A 719 20.33 -2.00 -16.76
CA ARG A 719 19.96 -1.11 -15.66
C ARG A 719 21.01 -0.04 -15.40
N GLU A 720 22.29 -0.41 -15.44
CA GLU A 720 23.37 0.57 -15.30
C GLU A 720 23.40 1.55 -16.49
N ARG A 721 23.18 1.05 -17.70
CA ARG A 721 23.09 1.92 -18.88
C ARG A 721 21.90 2.87 -18.81
N GLU A 722 20.74 2.38 -18.35
CA GLU A 722 19.54 3.21 -18.07
C GLU A 722 19.88 4.33 -17.07
N ARG A 723 20.59 4.00 -15.98
CA ARG A 723 21.05 4.99 -14.99
C ARG A 723 21.97 6.04 -15.61
N LEU A 724 22.92 5.64 -16.42
CA LEU A 724 23.86 6.57 -17.10
C LEU A 724 23.14 7.53 -18.05
N ILE A 725 22.16 7.03 -18.82
CA ILE A 725 21.33 7.86 -19.70
C ILE A 725 20.60 8.91 -18.87
N LEU A 726 19.99 8.53 -17.75
CA LEU A 726 19.26 9.45 -16.88
C LEU A 726 20.19 10.50 -16.23
N VAL A 727 21.36 10.08 -15.76
CA VAL A 727 22.36 11.00 -15.17
C VAL A 727 22.72 12.11 -16.17
N SER A 728 23.10 11.73 -17.39
CA SER A 728 23.44 12.71 -18.43
C SER A 728 22.26 13.56 -18.86
N ALA A 729 21.08 12.98 -19.01
CA ALA A 729 19.87 13.71 -19.39
C ALA A 729 19.48 14.80 -18.37
N MET A 730 19.81 14.62 -17.09
CA MET A 730 19.45 15.55 -16.02
C MET A 730 20.53 16.59 -15.69
N GLU A 731 21.69 16.61 -16.37
CA GLU A 731 22.82 17.51 -16.04
C GLU A 731 22.44 19.00 -16.04
N SER A 732 21.60 19.42 -16.96
CA SER A 732 21.17 20.82 -17.09
C SER A 732 19.76 21.10 -16.60
N VAL A 733 19.04 20.08 -16.07
CA VAL A 733 17.64 20.16 -15.71
C VAL A 733 17.47 20.72 -14.29
N GLN A 734 16.60 21.71 -14.14
CA GLN A 734 16.19 22.18 -12.82
C GLN A 734 15.14 21.23 -12.21
N ILE A 735 15.44 20.71 -11.02
CA ILE A 735 14.61 19.70 -10.39
C ILE A 735 13.94 20.28 -9.15
N HIS A 736 12.61 20.26 -9.14
CA HIS A 736 11.77 20.83 -8.10
C HIS A 736 10.92 19.74 -7.43
N ARG A 737 10.65 19.91 -6.14
CA ARG A 737 9.67 19.11 -5.41
C ARG A 737 8.51 20.00 -5.03
N LEU A 738 7.29 19.55 -5.30
CA LEU A 738 6.06 20.27 -4.99
C LEU A 738 5.12 19.40 -4.14
N GLY A 739 4.78 19.88 -2.95
CA GLY A 739 3.73 19.33 -2.11
C GLY A 739 2.38 20.02 -2.34
N SER A 740 1.27 19.27 -2.25
CA SER A 740 -0.07 19.84 -2.24
C SER A 740 -1.08 18.84 -1.68
N ASP A 741 -1.98 19.33 -0.81
CA ASP A 741 -3.12 18.58 -0.28
C ASP A 741 -4.35 18.66 -1.17
N ASP A 742 -4.50 19.80 -1.88
CA ASP A 742 -5.67 20.17 -2.67
C ASP A 742 -5.44 20.11 -4.20
N PHE A 743 -4.34 19.46 -4.64
CA PHE A 743 -4.00 19.26 -6.06
C PHE A 743 -3.74 20.55 -6.85
N THR A 744 -3.13 21.55 -6.21
CA THR A 744 -2.77 22.86 -6.81
C THR A 744 -1.41 22.87 -7.52
N TRP A 745 -0.84 21.69 -7.85
CA TRP A 745 0.46 21.60 -8.53
C TRP A 745 0.49 22.31 -9.89
N ALA A 746 -0.62 22.25 -10.64
CA ALA A 746 -0.68 22.91 -11.96
C ALA A 746 -0.52 24.43 -11.84
N GLU A 747 -1.18 25.02 -10.87
CA GLU A 747 -1.11 26.44 -10.56
C GLU A 747 0.29 26.85 -10.08
N GLN A 748 0.92 26.02 -9.23
CA GLN A 748 2.29 26.22 -8.76
C GLN A 748 3.30 26.16 -9.92
N ILE A 749 3.16 25.18 -10.82
CA ILE A 749 4.04 25.02 -11.99
C ILE A 749 3.85 26.20 -12.95
N THR A 750 2.62 26.58 -13.26
CA THR A 750 2.35 27.73 -14.14
C THR A 750 2.95 29.02 -13.60
N ALA A 751 2.91 29.23 -12.29
CA ALA A 751 3.53 30.40 -11.64
C ALA A 751 5.08 30.36 -11.68
N ALA A 752 5.67 29.17 -11.74
CA ALA A 752 7.13 28.99 -11.78
C ALA A 752 7.73 29.11 -13.19
N ILE A 753 6.92 28.89 -14.24
CA ILE A 753 7.37 28.98 -15.64
C ILE A 753 7.25 30.42 -16.14
N ALA A 754 8.38 31.13 -16.24
CA ALA A 754 8.39 32.46 -16.86
C ALA A 754 8.11 32.37 -18.37
N PRO A 755 7.36 33.30 -18.97
CA PRO A 755 7.08 33.30 -20.41
C PRO A 755 8.36 33.41 -21.22
N VAL A 756 8.52 32.49 -22.19
CA VAL A 756 9.62 32.53 -23.16
C VAL A 756 9.09 32.98 -24.50
N THR A 757 9.80 33.89 -25.20
CA THR A 757 9.48 34.27 -26.57
C THR A 757 9.69 33.06 -27.50
N VAL A 758 8.61 32.54 -28.07
CA VAL A 758 8.60 31.35 -28.92
C VAL A 758 9.30 31.63 -30.26
N THR A 759 10.37 30.89 -30.58
CA THR A 759 10.84 30.70 -31.97
C THR A 759 10.20 29.42 -32.50
N SER A 760 9.37 29.59 -33.53
CA SER A 760 8.50 28.54 -34.09
C SER A 760 9.26 27.68 -35.11
N ASP A 761 9.92 26.61 -34.70
CA ASP A 761 10.36 25.58 -35.64
C ASP A 761 10.44 24.19 -34.98
N VAL A 762 9.28 23.63 -34.65
CA VAL A 762 9.19 22.21 -34.24
C VAL A 762 8.13 21.50 -35.11
N PRO A 763 8.47 20.41 -35.82
CA PRO A 763 7.49 19.72 -36.66
C PRO A 763 6.43 19.02 -35.81
N TYR A 764 5.18 19.09 -36.24
CA TYR A 764 4.03 18.42 -35.65
C TYR A 764 3.98 16.93 -35.99
N LEU A 765 3.46 16.12 -35.08
CA LEU A 765 3.02 14.76 -35.41
C LEU A 765 1.63 14.81 -36.05
N ASP A 766 1.54 14.39 -37.33
CA ASP A 766 0.24 14.17 -37.95
C ASP A 766 -0.50 13.04 -37.25
N VAL A 767 -1.72 13.32 -36.83
CA VAL A 767 -2.62 12.30 -36.26
C VAL A 767 -3.11 11.42 -37.40
N PRO A 768 -2.91 10.12 -37.39
CA PRO A 768 -3.53 9.24 -38.40
C PRO A 768 -5.06 9.36 -38.29
N ASP A 769 -5.70 9.65 -39.40
CA ASP A 769 -7.16 9.67 -39.50
C ASP A 769 -7.74 8.39 -38.90
N ALA A 770 -8.75 8.53 -38.04
CA ALA A 770 -9.52 7.39 -37.53
C ALA A 770 -10.02 6.61 -38.73
N ASP A 771 -9.83 5.28 -38.73
CA ASP A 771 -10.29 4.40 -39.81
C ASP A 771 -11.72 4.79 -40.20
N ALA A 772 -11.97 4.91 -41.48
CA ALA A 772 -13.24 5.33 -42.09
C ALA A 772 -14.51 4.52 -41.68
N ASN A 773 -14.38 3.60 -40.76
CA ASN A 773 -15.43 2.75 -40.20
C ASN A 773 -15.93 3.10 -38.81
N GLY A 774 -15.48 4.21 -38.19
CA GLY A 774 -16.09 4.74 -36.94
C GLY A 774 -16.07 3.79 -35.72
N ARG A 775 -15.29 2.73 -35.71
CA ARG A 775 -15.15 1.83 -34.55
C ARG A 775 -14.05 2.32 -33.65
N ASP A 776 -14.45 2.90 -32.53
CA ASP A 776 -13.53 3.04 -31.41
C ASP A 776 -13.01 1.63 -31.03
N TYR A 777 -11.70 1.42 -30.96
CA TYR A 777 -11.05 0.16 -30.63
C TYR A 777 -11.47 -0.42 -29.26
N PHE A 778 -12.37 0.24 -28.56
CA PHE A 778 -12.86 -0.12 -27.22
C PHE A 778 -14.29 -0.66 -27.17
N GLY A 779 -14.89 -1.01 -28.30
CA GLY A 779 -16.12 -1.82 -28.34
C GLY A 779 -17.43 -1.09 -28.06
N MET A 780 -17.48 0.24 -28.19
CA MET A 780 -18.75 0.97 -28.22
C MET A 780 -19.10 1.38 -29.66
N GLU A 781 -20.15 0.76 -30.23
CA GLU A 781 -20.76 1.23 -31.47
C GLU A 781 -21.39 2.60 -31.21
N LYS A 782 -20.94 3.63 -31.94
CA LYS A 782 -21.68 4.87 -32.07
C LYS A 782 -22.92 4.67 -32.95
N SER A 783 -24.09 4.60 -32.39
CA SER A 783 -25.31 4.93 -33.11
C SER A 783 -25.44 6.47 -33.16
N ILE A 784 -24.83 7.10 -34.13
CA ILE A 784 -25.15 8.49 -34.48
C ILE A 784 -26.31 8.40 -35.49
N SER A 785 -27.53 8.71 -35.05
CA SER A 785 -28.58 9.13 -35.93
C SER A 785 -28.31 10.58 -36.31
N GLU A 786 -27.71 10.79 -37.48
CA GLU A 786 -27.82 12.08 -38.18
C GLU A 786 -29.29 12.34 -38.49
N LYS A 787 -29.89 13.24 -37.76
CA LYS A 787 -31.04 14.00 -38.25
C LYS A 787 -30.48 15.29 -38.84
N ASP A 788 -30.45 15.31 -40.15
CA ASP A 788 -30.31 16.57 -40.93
C ASP A 788 -31.44 17.54 -40.60
N PRO A 789 -31.15 18.78 -40.27
CA PRO A 789 -32.17 19.82 -40.34
C PRO A 789 -31.89 20.67 -41.56
N LEU A 790 -32.63 20.46 -42.67
CA LEU A 790 -32.91 21.50 -43.65
C LEU A 790 -33.69 20.96 -44.86
N SER A 791 -34.96 21.08 -44.86
CA SER A 791 -35.75 21.50 -46.01
C SER A 791 -37.19 21.78 -45.56
N GLY A 792 -37.46 22.99 -45.28
CA GLY A 792 -38.78 23.54 -45.17
C GLY A 792 -38.87 24.70 -46.16
N SER A 793 -39.52 24.50 -47.26
CA SER A 793 -40.19 25.59 -47.98
C SER A 793 -41.33 25.00 -48.80
N ASP A 794 -42.48 25.59 -48.64
CA ASP A 794 -43.61 25.74 -49.51
C ASP A 794 -44.61 24.54 -49.66
N ALA A 795 -45.73 24.67 -48.99
CA ALA A 795 -47.09 24.95 -49.43
C ALA A 795 -48.08 24.70 -48.29
#